data_ea8efb0a0db9049cbea36bb655654222
#
_entry.id   ea8efb0a0db9049cbea36bb655654222
#
_cell.length_a   1.000
_cell.length_b   1.000
_cell.length_c   1.000
_cell.angle_alpha   90.00
_cell.angle_beta   90.00
_cell.angle_gamma   90.00
#
_symmetry.space_group_name_H-M   'P 1'
#
loop_
_entity.id
_entity.type
_entity.pdbx_description
1 polymer ?
#
loop_
_entity_poly.entity_id
_entity_poly.type
_entity_poly.pdbx_seq_one_letter_code
_entity_poly.pdbx_strand_id
1 'polypeptide(L)'
;MFISHPDFCDLKPIDVYHVELDENGNDVYNREDPDDPITAAHPSQLRNKHIIYRKKAILPTFDNAVIRISADDYYKLYINGRFVAEGPTAGYPEAYFYNEIDVSAFLCEGDNVIAVHCYYQGLINRVWVSGDLRQMLWCEVYLDGEKLLESDESFKCRYHSGYTECGKLGYETVYNECYDARSSEVGFMNPDFDDSEFVFAKVHTAPTWTLIPQPIRMLDIYDVYPELTESIDGGLRLHFGKEAVGVLSFSAVGKRGDEITIRYAEELDDDGCVRFDMRCGCHCEEKMILSGGTDQLMQYDYKAFRYAEIIFPEGTVISDVRMRVRHYPYEEKFIYRTNDEKLEAVLELCKNTVKYSTQDKFQDCPIREKGTYLGDVMVCGRAQAILTGDFSMLKHSIRGFLESSAICDSIMAVSRSSFMQQIADYSLVFPALVNWTYRESGDLDFLAECEPYMTRMYDYFSRYEREDGLLERVHEWNMVDWPTNLRDGYAFPLTKPTGAGIHNVINALWYGTKLAMTETYAYLGKSRDFETEKTKTSYVKAFYNKDTRLFNDSTNTSHSAVHSSVFALLFGIGTDDAEVKQALVEHIRCKRLTSMGVYTAYFALAALKLVGEYELCLELSTDGGAWLNMISEGATTTFEAWGKNQKWNTSLCHPWAVAPLVIFADGVSPY
;
A
#
# COMPACT_ATOMS: atom_id res chain seq x y z
N MET A 1 -25.21 -15.84 4.06
CA MET A 1 -24.84 -16.44 2.73
C MET A 1 -24.17 -15.38 1.86
N PHE A 2 -23.37 -15.75 0.85
CA PHE A 2 -22.89 -14.80 -0.16
C PHE A 2 -23.98 -14.55 -1.20
N ILE A 3 -24.19 -13.27 -1.52
CA ILE A 3 -25.15 -12.84 -2.53
C ILE A 3 -24.47 -11.93 -3.55
N SER A 4 -24.95 -11.92 -4.78
CA SER A 4 -24.49 -10.99 -5.81
C SER A 4 -25.62 -10.55 -6.74
N HIS A 5 -25.29 -9.53 -7.56
CA HIS A 5 -26.16 -9.20 -8.68
C HIS A 5 -26.26 -10.42 -9.63
N PRO A 6 -27.44 -10.70 -10.20
CA PRO A 6 -27.64 -11.88 -11.06
C PRO A 6 -26.58 -12.08 -12.14
N ASP A 7 -26.04 -11.01 -12.71
CA ASP A 7 -25.04 -11.08 -13.79
C ASP A 7 -23.70 -11.74 -13.37
N PHE A 8 -23.40 -11.77 -12.06
CA PHE A 8 -22.18 -12.40 -11.54
C PHE A 8 -22.39 -13.86 -11.09
N CYS A 9 -23.64 -14.29 -10.84
CA CYS A 9 -23.90 -15.61 -10.25
C CYS A 9 -23.57 -16.78 -11.18
N ASP A 10 -23.75 -16.59 -12.47
CA ASP A 10 -23.56 -17.64 -13.49
C ASP A 10 -22.12 -17.66 -14.06
N LEU A 11 -21.26 -16.75 -13.57
CA LEU A 11 -19.87 -16.73 -13.99
C LEU A 11 -19.08 -17.89 -13.39
N LYS A 12 -18.18 -18.45 -14.19
CA LYS A 12 -17.25 -19.47 -13.70
C LYS A 12 -16.19 -18.80 -12.83
N PRO A 13 -15.97 -19.28 -11.59
CA PRO A 13 -14.88 -18.78 -10.76
C PRO A 13 -13.53 -19.03 -11.46
N ILE A 14 -12.62 -18.09 -11.32
CA ILE A 14 -11.28 -18.14 -11.90
C ILE A 14 -10.27 -17.98 -10.77
N ASP A 15 -9.25 -18.82 -10.82
CA ASP A 15 -8.09 -18.70 -9.96
C ASP A 15 -7.13 -17.67 -10.57
N VAL A 16 -7.14 -16.47 -10.01
CA VAL A 16 -6.26 -15.36 -10.44
C VAL A 16 -4.80 -15.55 -10.02
N TYR A 17 -4.54 -16.52 -9.17
CA TYR A 17 -3.21 -16.78 -8.61
C TYR A 17 -2.52 -17.98 -9.24
N HIS A 18 -3.08 -18.52 -10.29
CA HIS A 18 -2.41 -19.60 -11.00
C HIS A 18 -1.13 -19.08 -11.66
N VAL A 19 0.02 -19.41 -11.11
CA VAL A 19 1.32 -19.09 -11.69
C VAL A 19 1.62 -20.13 -12.75
N GLU A 20 1.59 -19.73 -14.03
CA GLU A 20 2.06 -20.53 -15.14
C GLU A 20 3.35 -19.90 -15.69
N LEU A 21 4.41 -20.68 -15.78
CA LEU A 21 5.68 -20.23 -16.33
C LEU A 21 5.76 -20.60 -17.79
N ASP A 22 6.22 -19.66 -18.64
CA ASP A 22 6.55 -19.94 -20.04
C ASP A 22 7.83 -20.79 -20.16
N GLU A 23 8.19 -21.16 -21.37
CA GLU A 23 9.41 -21.96 -21.68
C GLU A 23 10.72 -21.26 -21.28
N ASN A 24 10.69 -19.95 -20.99
CA ASN A 24 11.80 -19.14 -20.53
C ASN A 24 11.77 -18.93 -19.01
N GLY A 25 10.77 -19.49 -18.31
CA GLY A 25 10.58 -19.34 -16.87
C GLY A 25 9.98 -17.99 -16.46
N ASN A 26 9.36 -17.23 -17.34
CA ASN A 26 8.64 -16.03 -17.01
C ASN A 26 7.20 -16.37 -16.62
N ASP A 27 6.67 -15.66 -15.65
CA ASP A 27 5.28 -15.76 -15.25
C ASP A 27 4.38 -15.24 -16.37
N VAL A 28 3.59 -16.12 -16.99
CA VAL A 28 2.67 -15.74 -18.07
C VAL A 28 1.49 -14.91 -17.61
N TYR A 29 1.22 -14.88 -16.29
CA TYR A 29 0.16 -14.07 -15.70
C TYR A 29 0.66 -12.70 -15.19
N ASN A 30 1.96 -12.50 -15.08
CA ASN A 30 2.56 -11.22 -14.73
C ASN A 30 2.66 -10.30 -15.95
N ARG A 31 1.55 -10.11 -16.64
CA ARG A 31 1.47 -9.24 -17.81
C ARG A 31 0.87 -7.91 -17.42
N GLU A 32 1.54 -6.86 -17.86
CA GLU A 32 1.06 -5.47 -17.69
C GLU A 32 -0.08 -5.12 -18.68
N ASP A 33 -0.47 -6.06 -19.55
CA ASP A 33 -1.52 -5.83 -20.54
C ASP A 33 -2.91 -6.19 -19.96
N PRO A 34 -3.75 -5.23 -19.64
CA PRO A 34 -5.08 -5.46 -19.09
C PRO A 34 -6.06 -6.06 -20.10
N ASP A 35 -5.73 -6.04 -21.39
CA ASP A 35 -6.54 -6.63 -22.46
C ASP A 35 -6.12 -8.07 -22.81
N ASP A 36 -5.08 -8.59 -22.12
CA ASP A 36 -4.70 -10.00 -22.28
C ASP A 36 -5.83 -10.91 -21.76
N PRO A 37 -6.36 -11.83 -22.59
CA PRO A 37 -7.47 -12.69 -22.17
C PRO A 37 -7.13 -13.66 -21.04
N ILE A 38 -5.86 -13.85 -20.71
CA ILE A 38 -5.42 -14.65 -19.55
C ILE A 38 -5.54 -13.85 -18.25
N THR A 39 -5.34 -12.53 -18.32
CA THR A 39 -5.42 -11.62 -17.16
C THR A 39 -6.77 -10.94 -17.03
N ALA A 40 -7.58 -10.90 -18.10
CA ALA A 40 -8.89 -10.29 -18.14
C ALA A 40 -9.97 -11.35 -17.94
N ALA A 41 -10.11 -11.82 -16.72
CA ALA A 41 -11.03 -12.90 -16.41
C ALA A 41 -12.50 -12.55 -16.63
N HIS A 42 -12.87 -11.28 -16.46
CA HIS A 42 -14.25 -10.83 -16.63
C HIS A 42 -14.48 -10.08 -17.94
N PRO A 43 -15.66 -10.26 -18.54
CA PRO A 43 -16.09 -9.42 -19.64
C PRO A 43 -15.98 -7.95 -19.28
N SER A 44 -15.56 -7.10 -20.22
CA SER A 44 -15.36 -5.66 -19.98
C SER A 44 -16.59 -4.96 -19.41
N GLN A 45 -17.81 -5.42 -19.78
CA GLN A 45 -19.08 -4.90 -19.28
C GLN A 45 -19.31 -5.15 -17.77
N LEU A 46 -18.56 -6.05 -17.14
CA LEU A 46 -18.63 -6.34 -15.70
C LEU A 46 -17.50 -5.70 -14.89
N ARG A 47 -16.63 -4.92 -15.53
CA ARG A 47 -15.58 -4.14 -14.85
C ARG A 47 -16.13 -2.79 -14.39
N ASN A 48 -15.49 -2.19 -13.38
CA ASN A 48 -15.85 -0.89 -12.82
C ASN A 48 -17.33 -0.78 -12.45
N LYS A 49 -17.82 -1.73 -11.64
CA LYS A 49 -19.23 -1.80 -11.24
C LYS A 49 -19.47 -1.29 -9.84
N HIS A 50 -20.41 -0.36 -9.76
CA HIS A 50 -20.99 0.09 -8.52
C HIS A 50 -22.35 -0.61 -8.35
N ILE A 51 -22.51 -1.38 -7.27
CA ILE A 51 -23.69 -2.20 -7.03
C ILE A 51 -24.29 -1.82 -5.68
N ILE A 52 -25.57 -1.49 -5.69
CA ILE A 52 -26.33 -1.19 -4.49
C ILE A 52 -27.03 -2.46 -4.05
N TYR A 53 -26.95 -2.76 -2.77
CA TYR A 53 -27.78 -3.76 -2.09
C TYR A 53 -28.64 -3.08 -1.04
N ARG A 54 -29.91 -3.46 -0.95
CA ARG A 54 -30.85 -2.91 0.03
C ARG A 54 -31.65 -4.01 0.71
N LYS A 55 -31.82 -3.85 2.03
CA LYS A 55 -32.70 -4.70 2.83
C LYS A 55 -33.53 -3.84 3.75
N LYS A 56 -34.87 -3.96 3.63
CA LYS A 56 -35.81 -3.43 4.61
C LYS A 56 -36.07 -4.51 5.66
N ALA A 57 -35.98 -4.15 6.94
CA ALA A 57 -36.15 -5.06 8.06
C ALA A 57 -36.96 -4.40 9.16
N ILE A 58 -37.86 -5.18 9.79
CA ILE A 58 -38.59 -4.77 10.98
C ILE A 58 -37.88 -5.42 12.16
N LEU A 59 -37.35 -4.61 13.08
CA LEU A 59 -36.59 -5.10 14.21
C LEU A 59 -37.38 -5.02 15.51
N PRO A 60 -37.25 -6.02 16.41
CA PRO A 60 -37.76 -5.93 17.76
C PRO A 60 -36.97 -4.90 18.57
N THR A 61 -37.38 -4.63 19.80
CA THR A 61 -36.58 -3.91 20.81
C THR A 61 -35.30 -4.70 21.09
N PHE A 62 -34.17 -4.00 21.20
CA PHE A 62 -32.84 -4.57 21.50
C PHE A 62 -32.00 -3.57 22.33
N ASP A 63 -31.01 -4.08 23.04
CA ASP A 63 -30.03 -3.27 23.77
C ASP A 63 -28.74 -3.08 22.94
N ASN A 64 -28.33 -4.10 22.18
CA ASN A 64 -27.09 -4.10 21.40
C ASN A 64 -27.30 -4.67 19.99
N ALA A 65 -26.71 -4.04 19.01
CA ALA A 65 -26.78 -4.50 17.61
C ALA A 65 -25.40 -4.49 16.95
N VAL A 66 -25.04 -5.61 16.34
CA VAL A 66 -23.76 -5.78 15.63
C VAL A 66 -24.02 -6.24 14.21
N ILE A 67 -23.33 -5.66 13.25
CA ILE A 67 -23.28 -6.14 11.87
C ILE A 67 -21.91 -6.74 11.56
N ARG A 68 -21.89 -7.91 10.93
CA ARG A 68 -20.72 -8.51 10.29
C ARG A 68 -20.89 -8.39 8.79
N ILE A 69 -19.90 -7.82 8.11
CA ILE A 69 -20.02 -7.50 6.70
C ILE A 69 -18.70 -7.66 5.95
N SER A 70 -18.78 -8.24 4.75
CA SER A 70 -17.67 -8.33 3.78
C SER A 70 -18.22 -8.13 2.37
N ALA A 71 -17.40 -7.66 1.48
CA ALA A 71 -17.72 -7.53 0.06
C ALA A 71 -16.48 -7.71 -0.81
N ASP A 72 -16.70 -8.03 -2.05
CA ASP A 72 -15.68 -8.04 -3.08
C ASP A 72 -16.01 -6.96 -4.13
N ASP A 73 -15.15 -5.93 -4.35
CA ASP A 73 -13.83 -5.67 -3.69
C ASP A 73 -14.00 -4.91 -2.37
N TYR A 74 -14.90 -3.91 -2.33
CA TYR A 74 -15.05 -2.94 -1.24
C TYR A 74 -16.50 -2.55 -1.03
N TYR A 75 -16.88 -2.18 0.20
CA TYR A 75 -18.23 -1.69 0.51
C TYR A 75 -18.21 -0.35 1.24
N LYS A 76 -19.31 0.41 1.06
CA LYS A 76 -19.73 1.49 1.97
C LYS A 76 -21.11 1.12 2.52
N LEU A 77 -21.19 1.06 3.85
CA LEU A 77 -22.41 0.68 4.59
C LEU A 77 -23.16 1.92 5.03
N TYR A 78 -24.45 1.90 4.80
CA TYR A 78 -25.41 2.90 5.27
C TYR A 78 -26.56 2.24 6.02
N ILE A 79 -26.98 2.83 7.11
CA ILE A 79 -28.16 2.40 7.86
C ILE A 79 -29.07 3.61 8.07
N ASN A 80 -30.33 3.50 7.67
CA ASN A 80 -31.33 4.55 7.80
C ASN A 80 -30.88 5.91 7.26
N GLY A 81 -30.21 5.93 6.11
CA GLY A 81 -29.70 7.13 5.45
C GLY A 81 -28.34 7.63 5.96
N ARG A 82 -27.79 7.02 7.03
CA ARG A 82 -26.55 7.46 7.66
C ARG A 82 -25.38 6.56 7.24
N PHE A 83 -24.27 7.15 6.85
CA PHE A 83 -23.01 6.42 6.64
C PHE A 83 -22.53 5.81 7.96
N VAL A 84 -22.13 4.54 7.93
CA VAL A 84 -21.68 3.77 9.09
C VAL A 84 -20.20 3.47 9.01
N ALA A 85 -19.77 2.81 7.92
CA ALA A 85 -18.40 2.33 7.75
C ALA A 85 -18.11 1.98 6.29
N GLU A 86 -16.83 1.74 6.00
CA GLU A 86 -16.36 1.22 4.73
C GLU A 86 -15.28 0.15 4.95
N GLY A 87 -15.11 -0.76 3.99
CA GLY A 87 -14.18 -1.88 4.05
C GLY A 87 -14.56 -3.02 3.10
N PRO A 88 -14.08 -4.24 3.35
CA PRO A 88 -13.04 -4.61 4.31
C PRO A 88 -11.63 -4.27 3.78
N THR A 89 -10.59 -4.49 4.58
CA THR A 89 -9.23 -4.58 4.04
C THR A 89 -9.10 -5.77 3.10
N ALA A 90 -8.25 -5.66 2.07
CA ALA A 90 -8.04 -6.75 1.12
C ALA A 90 -7.48 -8.01 1.80
N GLY A 91 -7.96 -9.17 1.37
CA GLY A 91 -7.51 -10.49 1.83
C GLY A 91 -7.38 -11.47 0.67
N TYR A 92 -6.56 -12.51 0.85
CA TYR A 92 -6.54 -13.66 -0.06
C TYR A 92 -7.73 -14.60 0.22
N PRO A 93 -8.10 -15.49 -0.71
CA PRO A 93 -9.22 -16.41 -0.50
C PRO A 93 -9.13 -17.26 0.77
N GLU A 94 -7.91 -17.61 1.21
CA GLU A 94 -7.65 -18.38 2.42
C GLU A 94 -7.91 -17.60 3.71
N ALA A 95 -7.85 -16.26 3.64
CA ALA A 95 -8.02 -15.33 4.74
C ALA A 95 -8.71 -14.06 4.26
N TYR A 96 -9.99 -14.19 3.88
CA TYR A 96 -10.81 -13.08 3.41
C TYR A 96 -11.48 -12.39 4.60
N PHE A 97 -11.43 -11.06 4.68
CA PHE A 97 -11.80 -10.34 5.90
C PHE A 97 -13.25 -9.89 5.91
N TYR A 98 -13.83 -9.90 7.11
CA TYR A 98 -15.07 -9.18 7.38
C TYR A 98 -14.88 -8.19 8.53
N ASN A 99 -15.67 -7.12 8.51
CA ASN A 99 -15.73 -6.17 9.62
C ASN A 99 -16.85 -6.56 10.58
N GLU A 100 -16.61 -6.42 11.88
CA GLU A 100 -17.61 -6.52 12.93
C GLU A 100 -17.81 -5.12 13.52
N ILE A 101 -19.02 -4.58 13.40
CA ILE A 101 -19.30 -3.16 13.64
C ILE A 101 -20.50 -3.05 14.60
N ASP A 102 -20.33 -2.30 15.68
CA ASP A 102 -21.45 -1.89 16.54
C ASP A 102 -22.33 -0.90 15.77
N VAL A 103 -23.58 -1.28 15.55
CA VAL A 103 -24.57 -0.48 14.82
C VAL A 103 -25.75 -0.08 15.70
N SER A 104 -25.65 -0.24 17.00
CA SER A 104 -26.74 0.06 17.98
C SER A 104 -27.25 1.50 17.86
N ALA A 105 -26.36 2.47 17.56
CA ALA A 105 -26.72 3.88 17.37
C ALA A 105 -27.36 4.19 15.98
N PHE A 106 -27.40 3.23 15.08
CA PHE A 106 -27.90 3.40 13.70
C PHE A 106 -29.22 2.68 13.46
N LEU A 107 -29.49 1.59 14.17
CA LEU A 107 -30.73 0.83 14.10
C LEU A 107 -31.73 1.29 15.15
N CYS A 108 -33.01 1.03 14.93
CA CYS A 108 -34.09 1.30 15.89
C CYS A 108 -35.10 0.18 15.91
N GLU A 109 -35.94 0.13 16.94
CA GLU A 109 -37.16 -0.72 16.96
C GLU A 109 -38.09 -0.32 15.79
N GLY A 110 -38.65 -1.28 15.10
CA GLY A 110 -39.53 -1.08 13.94
C GLY A 110 -38.78 -1.07 12.63
N ASP A 111 -39.18 -0.19 11.71
CA ASP A 111 -38.69 -0.17 10.32
C ASP A 111 -37.23 0.34 10.23
N ASN A 112 -36.39 -0.42 9.55
CA ASN A 112 -35.03 -0.10 9.25
C ASN A 112 -34.65 -0.40 7.79
N VAL A 113 -33.67 0.32 7.27
CA VAL A 113 -33.08 0.07 5.97
C VAL A 113 -31.57 -0.10 6.14
N ILE A 114 -31.07 -1.25 5.69
CA ILE A 114 -29.64 -1.52 5.52
C ILE A 114 -29.35 -1.37 4.03
N ALA A 115 -28.47 -0.44 3.66
CA ALA A 115 -28.07 -0.19 2.28
C ALA A 115 -26.55 -0.30 2.18
N VAL A 116 -26.09 -1.05 1.18
CA VAL A 116 -24.65 -1.29 0.96
C VAL A 116 -24.31 -0.90 -0.46
N HIS A 117 -23.33 -0.04 -0.63
CA HIS A 117 -22.78 0.31 -1.92
C HIS A 117 -21.47 -0.44 -2.11
N CYS A 118 -21.50 -1.50 -2.88
CA CYS A 118 -20.33 -2.30 -3.23
C CYS A 118 -19.67 -1.76 -4.49
N TYR A 119 -18.37 -1.78 -4.54
CA TYR A 119 -17.56 -1.52 -5.71
C TYR A 119 -16.80 -2.76 -6.15
N TYR A 120 -16.85 -3.05 -7.43
CA TYR A 120 -16.11 -4.12 -8.08
C TYR A 120 -15.31 -3.56 -9.24
N GLN A 121 -13.99 -3.61 -9.15
CA GLN A 121 -13.11 -3.02 -10.16
C GLN A 121 -12.91 -3.95 -11.36
N GLY A 122 -12.65 -5.23 -11.11
CA GLY A 122 -12.51 -6.24 -12.16
C GLY A 122 -11.25 -6.11 -13.02
N LEU A 123 -10.20 -5.44 -12.50
CA LEU A 123 -8.88 -5.31 -13.13
C LEU A 123 -7.83 -6.06 -12.33
N ILE A 124 -6.74 -6.40 -12.98
CA ILE A 124 -5.51 -6.76 -12.26
C ILE A 124 -4.89 -5.50 -11.71
N ASN A 125 -4.75 -5.43 -10.39
CA ASN A 125 -4.33 -4.23 -9.71
C ASN A 125 -3.55 -4.54 -8.43
N ARG A 126 -3.02 -3.48 -7.80
CA ARG A 126 -2.24 -3.55 -6.56
C ARG A 126 -3.08 -3.26 -5.31
N VAL A 127 -4.39 -3.05 -5.49
CA VAL A 127 -5.29 -2.57 -4.43
C VAL A 127 -6.10 -3.71 -3.85
N TRP A 128 -6.74 -4.54 -4.70
CA TRP A 128 -7.65 -5.60 -4.30
C TRP A 128 -7.29 -6.93 -4.92
N VAL A 129 -7.80 -7.96 -4.32
CA VAL A 129 -7.64 -9.35 -4.78
C VAL A 129 -8.72 -9.70 -5.79
N SER A 130 -9.93 -9.17 -5.63
CA SER A 130 -11.14 -9.55 -6.39
C SER A 130 -11.41 -11.06 -6.35
N GLY A 131 -11.14 -11.66 -5.21
CA GLY A 131 -11.48 -13.04 -4.86
C GLY A 131 -11.34 -14.10 -5.95
N ASP A 132 -12.47 -14.64 -6.40
CA ASP A 132 -12.55 -15.54 -7.57
C ASP A 132 -13.07 -14.84 -8.83
N LEU A 133 -12.92 -13.52 -8.88
CA LEU A 133 -13.37 -12.61 -9.92
C LEU A 133 -14.90 -12.52 -10.09
N ARG A 134 -15.63 -12.86 -9.05
CA ARG A 134 -17.08 -12.66 -8.99
C ARG A 134 -17.39 -11.69 -7.86
N GLN A 135 -18.06 -10.57 -8.17
CA GLN A 135 -18.50 -9.63 -7.14
C GLN A 135 -19.49 -10.28 -6.18
N MET A 136 -19.39 -9.99 -4.89
CA MET A 136 -20.34 -10.50 -3.90
C MET A 136 -20.41 -9.62 -2.65
N LEU A 137 -21.50 -9.83 -1.90
CA LEU A 137 -21.74 -9.27 -0.57
C LEU A 137 -22.05 -10.41 0.41
N TRP A 138 -21.47 -10.34 1.60
CA TRP A 138 -21.84 -11.14 2.76
C TRP A 138 -22.16 -10.23 3.93
N CYS A 139 -23.29 -10.46 4.61
CA CYS A 139 -23.74 -9.64 5.73
C CYS A 139 -24.55 -10.47 6.72
N GLU A 140 -24.32 -10.27 8.01
CA GLU A 140 -25.11 -10.80 9.10
C GLU A 140 -25.38 -9.72 10.15
N VAL A 141 -26.60 -9.66 10.69
CA VAL A 141 -26.99 -8.76 11.77
C VAL A 141 -27.36 -9.56 13.01
N TYR A 142 -26.79 -9.15 14.11
CA TYR A 142 -27.02 -9.73 15.43
C TYR A 142 -27.67 -8.69 16.34
N LEU A 143 -28.69 -9.08 17.08
CA LEU A 143 -29.30 -8.31 18.16
C LEU A 143 -29.11 -9.08 19.46
N ASP A 144 -28.56 -8.42 20.47
CA ASP A 144 -28.30 -9.02 21.79
C ASP A 144 -27.55 -10.37 21.72
N GLY A 145 -26.65 -10.50 20.73
CA GLY A 145 -25.87 -11.70 20.49
C GLY A 145 -26.55 -12.79 19.62
N GLU A 146 -27.83 -12.66 19.32
CA GLU A 146 -28.56 -13.61 18.49
C GLU A 146 -28.62 -13.14 17.03
N LYS A 147 -28.33 -14.04 16.08
CA LYS A 147 -28.42 -13.73 14.65
C LYS A 147 -29.89 -13.58 14.23
N LEU A 148 -30.23 -12.35 13.81
CA LEU A 148 -31.56 -12.03 13.33
C LEU A 148 -31.68 -12.08 11.82
N LEU A 149 -30.69 -11.61 11.09
CA LEU A 149 -30.72 -11.42 9.65
C LEU A 149 -29.40 -11.83 9.02
N GLU A 150 -29.43 -12.41 7.84
CA GLU A 150 -28.26 -12.64 7.01
C GLU A 150 -28.54 -12.24 5.56
N SER A 151 -27.50 -12.02 4.78
CA SER A 151 -27.62 -11.78 3.34
C SER A 151 -28.19 -13.03 2.65
N ASP A 152 -29.31 -12.84 1.98
CA ASP A 152 -30.05 -13.85 1.25
C ASP A 152 -30.75 -13.25 0.02
N GLU A 153 -31.56 -14.05 -0.68
CA GLU A 153 -32.33 -13.63 -1.87
C GLU A 153 -33.41 -12.59 -1.58
N SER A 154 -33.66 -12.22 -0.34
CA SER A 154 -34.60 -11.14 0.03
C SER A 154 -33.93 -9.75 -0.04
N PHE A 155 -32.63 -9.69 -0.21
CA PHE A 155 -31.95 -8.44 -0.55
C PHE A 155 -32.27 -8.04 -1.98
N LYS A 156 -32.54 -6.77 -2.19
CA LYS A 156 -32.66 -6.20 -3.52
C LYS A 156 -31.35 -5.60 -3.96
N CYS A 157 -31.03 -5.67 -5.24
CA CYS A 157 -29.80 -5.10 -5.80
C CYS A 157 -30.03 -4.42 -7.15
N ARG A 158 -29.15 -3.47 -7.46
CA ARG A 158 -29.12 -2.74 -8.74
C ARG A 158 -27.76 -2.12 -8.96
N TYR A 159 -27.32 -2.01 -10.22
CA TYR A 159 -26.19 -1.16 -10.56
C TYR A 159 -26.51 0.32 -10.28
N HIS A 160 -25.56 1.04 -9.72
CA HIS A 160 -25.65 2.48 -9.56
C HIS A 160 -25.26 3.16 -10.89
N SER A 161 -26.25 3.50 -11.69
CA SER A 161 -26.05 4.06 -13.04
C SER A 161 -25.41 5.45 -13.05
N GLY A 162 -25.37 6.12 -11.90
CA GLY A 162 -24.75 7.44 -11.74
C GLY A 162 -23.22 7.40 -11.73
N TYR A 163 -22.59 6.24 -11.53
CA TYR A 163 -21.13 6.11 -11.60
C TYR A 163 -20.74 5.55 -12.96
N THR A 164 -19.97 6.36 -13.70
CA THR A 164 -19.37 5.97 -14.97
C THR A 164 -17.89 6.31 -14.94
N GLU A 165 -17.11 5.76 -15.87
CA GLU A 165 -15.69 6.08 -15.95
C GLU A 165 -15.44 7.38 -16.72
N CYS A 166 -14.48 8.18 -16.27
CA CYS A 166 -13.86 9.27 -17.00
C CYS A 166 -12.46 8.88 -17.53
N GLY A 167 -12.21 7.60 -17.75
CA GLY A 167 -10.90 7.06 -18.06
C GLY A 167 -10.22 6.48 -16.81
N LYS A 168 -8.97 6.07 -16.98
CA LYS A 168 -8.14 5.54 -15.91
C LYS A 168 -7.15 6.60 -15.43
N LEU A 169 -6.87 6.59 -14.13
CA LEU A 169 -5.90 7.51 -13.53
C LEU A 169 -4.51 7.35 -14.16
N GLY A 170 -4.10 6.13 -14.38
CA GLY A 170 -2.80 5.68 -14.88
C GLY A 170 -2.45 4.33 -14.25
N TYR A 171 -1.43 3.63 -14.79
CA TYR A 171 -1.00 2.29 -14.33
C TYR A 171 -2.11 1.22 -14.30
N GLU A 172 -3.23 1.45 -14.97
CA GLU A 172 -4.36 0.52 -15.03
C GLU A 172 -4.95 0.10 -13.65
N THR A 173 -4.67 0.86 -12.58
CA THR A 173 -5.00 0.47 -11.19
C THR A 173 -6.25 1.14 -10.64
N VAL A 174 -6.62 2.31 -11.16
CA VAL A 174 -7.74 3.13 -10.64
C VAL A 174 -8.50 3.77 -11.80
N TYR A 175 -9.82 3.79 -11.70
CA TYR A 175 -10.68 4.58 -12.59
C TYR A 175 -10.91 5.98 -12.03
N ASN A 176 -10.91 7.00 -12.91
CA ASN A 176 -11.49 8.30 -12.57
C ASN A 176 -13.01 8.21 -12.60
N GLU A 177 -13.68 8.91 -11.71
CA GLU A 177 -15.12 8.83 -11.54
C GLU A 177 -15.84 9.94 -12.29
N CYS A 178 -16.91 9.59 -13.00
CA CYS A 178 -17.89 10.52 -13.49
C CYS A 178 -19.21 10.25 -12.75
N TYR A 179 -19.64 11.20 -11.89
CA TYR A 179 -20.84 11.05 -11.07
C TYR A 179 -21.99 11.85 -11.66
N ASP A 180 -23.08 11.16 -12.05
CA ASP A 180 -24.31 11.76 -12.56
C ASP A 180 -25.39 11.82 -11.46
N ALA A 181 -25.60 13.01 -10.91
CA ALA A 181 -26.59 13.25 -9.88
C ALA A 181 -28.06 13.15 -10.40
N ARG A 182 -28.26 12.95 -11.72
CA ARG A 182 -29.57 12.72 -12.31
C ARG A 182 -30.01 11.26 -12.23
N SER A 183 -29.10 10.37 -11.83
CA SER A 183 -29.34 8.93 -11.70
C SER A 183 -30.50 8.63 -10.74
N SER A 184 -31.31 7.63 -11.10
CA SER A 184 -32.46 7.19 -10.28
C SER A 184 -32.06 6.55 -8.96
N GLU A 185 -30.79 6.17 -8.82
CA GLU A 185 -30.24 5.52 -7.62
C GLU A 185 -29.79 6.54 -6.56
N VAL A 186 -29.77 7.83 -6.86
CA VAL A 186 -29.42 8.88 -5.88
C VAL A 186 -30.38 8.83 -4.71
N GLY A 187 -29.83 8.79 -3.48
CA GLY A 187 -30.64 8.67 -2.26
C GLY A 187 -30.97 7.22 -1.88
N PHE A 188 -30.42 6.23 -2.55
CA PHE A 188 -30.65 4.79 -2.29
C PHE A 188 -30.50 4.40 -0.82
N MET A 189 -29.74 5.15 -0.02
CA MET A 189 -29.54 4.90 1.41
C MET A 189 -30.73 5.28 2.28
N ASN A 190 -31.66 6.10 1.78
CA ASN A 190 -32.77 6.64 2.55
C ASN A 190 -33.87 5.60 2.77
N PRO A 191 -34.58 5.63 3.92
CA PRO A 191 -35.66 4.69 4.21
C PRO A 191 -36.84 4.79 3.24
N ASP A 192 -37.17 5.99 2.78
CA ASP A 192 -38.29 6.29 1.87
C ASP A 192 -37.97 6.09 0.39
N PHE A 193 -36.73 5.69 0.06
CA PHE A 193 -36.33 5.44 -1.33
C PHE A 193 -37.16 4.28 -1.94
N ASP A 194 -37.69 4.52 -3.16
CA ASP A 194 -38.43 3.51 -3.91
C ASP A 194 -37.47 2.52 -4.60
N ASP A 195 -37.39 1.32 -4.07
CA ASP A 195 -36.59 0.21 -4.60
C ASP A 195 -37.44 -0.81 -5.39
N SER A 196 -38.61 -0.41 -5.89
CA SER A 196 -39.52 -1.31 -6.64
C SER A 196 -38.89 -1.87 -7.91
N GLU A 197 -38.07 -1.06 -8.57
CA GLU A 197 -37.34 -1.41 -9.79
C GLU A 197 -36.06 -2.23 -9.58
N PHE A 198 -35.65 -2.45 -8.31
CA PHE A 198 -34.48 -3.27 -8.00
C PHE A 198 -34.81 -4.75 -8.17
N VAL A 199 -33.87 -5.53 -8.70
CA VAL A 199 -34.00 -6.98 -8.77
C VAL A 199 -33.60 -7.63 -7.44
N PHE A 200 -34.06 -8.84 -7.19
CA PHE A 200 -33.55 -9.60 -6.06
C PHE A 200 -32.15 -10.13 -6.31
N ALA A 201 -31.32 -10.04 -5.29
CA ALA A 201 -30.00 -10.65 -5.30
C ALA A 201 -30.12 -12.17 -5.40
N LYS A 202 -29.12 -12.84 -5.93
CA LYS A 202 -29.04 -14.29 -5.96
C LYS A 202 -28.00 -14.79 -4.98
N VAL A 203 -28.28 -15.92 -4.36
CA VAL A 203 -27.28 -16.63 -3.56
C VAL A 203 -26.20 -17.15 -4.49
N HIS A 204 -25.00 -16.80 -4.14
CA HIS A 204 -23.80 -17.19 -4.87
C HIS A 204 -23.44 -18.65 -4.57
N THR A 205 -23.04 -19.43 -5.57
CA THR A 205 -22.43 -20.74 -5.29
C THR A 205 -21.18 -20.50 -4.44
N ALA A 206 -21.14 -21.17 -3.28
CA ALA A 206 -20.16 -20.89 -2.24
C ALA A 206 -18.73 -20.76 -2.80
N PRO A 207 -18.07 -19.64 -2.59
CA PRO A 207 -16.64 -19.55 -2.82
C PRO A 207 -15.92 -20.48 -1.84
N THR A 208 -14.72 -20.89 -2.21
CA THR A 208 -13.84 -21.66 -1.33
C THR A 208 -13.17 -20.78 -0.26
N TRP A 209 -13.68 -19.57 -0.04
CA TRP A 209 -13.07 -18.59 0.84
C TRP A 209 -13.32 -18.88 2.31
N THR A 210 -12.31 -18.57 3.11
CA THR A 210 -12.43 -18.56 4.57
C THR A 210 -12.60 -17.11 5.03
N LEU A 211 -13.80 -16.79 5.56
CA LEU A 211 -14.05 -15.50 6.19
C LEU A 211 -13.47 -15.48 7.60
N ILE A 212 -12.64 -14.49 7.88
CA ILE A 212 -12.08 -14.23 9.20
C ILE A 212 -12.31 -12.77 9.62
N PRO A 213 -12.43 -12.48 10.93
CA PRO A 213 -12.56 -11.11 11.37
C PRO A 213 -11.33 -10.29 11.01
N GLN A 214 -11.54 -9.05 10.56
CA GLN A 214 -10.44 -8.13 10.26
C GLN A 214 -9.62 -7.87 11.53
N PRO A 215 -8.29 -8.15 11.54
CA PRO A 215 -7.48 -8.06 12.75
C PRO A 215 -6.97 -6.66 13.05
N ILE A 216 -7.30 -5.67 12.22
CA ILE A 216 -6.91 -4.26 12.36
C ILE A 216 -8.12 -3.40 12.65
N ARG A 217 -7.88 -2.23 13.25
CA ARG A 217 -8.92 -1.27 13.58
C ARG A 217 -9.55 -0.67 12.31
N MET A 218 -10.79 -0.21 12.44
CA MET A 218 -11.46 0.59 11.42
C MET A 218 -10.76 1.93 11.24
N LEU A 219 -10.93 2.52 10.05
CA LEU A 219 -10.33 3.81 9.72
C LEU A 219 -10.96 4.97 10.51
N ASP A 220 -10.13 5.94 10.87
CA ASP A 220 -10.60 7.25 11.27
C ASP A 220 -11.02 8.03 10.03
N ILE A 221 -12.26 8.55 10.04
CA ILE A 221 -12.84 9.33 8.95
C ILE A 221 -13.38 10.63 9.53
N TYR A 222 -12.90 11.77 9.03
CA TYR A 222 -13.31 13.10 9.50
C TYR A 222 -13.16 14.17 8.41
N ASP A 223 -13.84 15.30 8.58
CA ASP A 223 -13.83 16.37 7.60
C ASP A 223 -12.72 17.39 7.92
N VAL A 224 -11.99 17.83 6.88
CA VAL A 224 -10.99 18.90 6.89
C VAL A 224 -11.39 19.94 5.86
N TYR A 225 -11.34 21.21 6.26
CA TYR A 225 -11.68 22.32 5.39
C TYR A 225 -10.44 22.92 4.74
N PRO A 226 -10.54 23.49 3.52
CA PRO A 226 -9.39 24.13 2.89
C PRO A 226 -8.91 25.32 3.73
N GLU A 227 -7.60 25.46 3.88
CA GLU A 227 -6.99 26.63 4.54
C GLU A 227 -7.11 27.89 3.68
N LEU A 228 -7.12 27.73 2.34
CA LEU A 228 -7.28 28.79 1.38
C LEU A 228 -8.23 28.33 0.24
N THR A 229 -9.17 29.19 -0.11
CA THR A 229 -10.03 29.06 -1.28
C THR A 229 -9.87 30.29 -2.15
N GLU A 230 -9.44 30.10 -3.38
CA GLU A 230 -9.22 31.15 -4.35
C GLU A 230 -10.25 31.06 -5.47
N SER A 231 -10.79 32.21 -5.89
CA SER A 231 -11.58 32.27 -7.13
C SER A 231 -10.64 32.28 -8.33
N ILE A 232 -10.85 31.35 -9.26
CA ILE A 232 -10.14 31.27 -10.55
C ILE A 232 -11.11 31.47 -11.70
N ASP A 233 -10.60 31.55 -12.91
CA ASP A 233 -11.48 31.65 -14.09
C ASP A 233 -12.33 30.38 -14.22
N GLY A 234 -13.64 30.54 -14.14
CA GLY A 234 -14.61 29.46 -14.21
C GLY A 234 -14.68 28.53 -12.97
N GLY A 235 -14.13 28.91 -11.81
CA GLY A 235 -14.16 28.01 -10.69
C GLY A 235 -13.51 28.45 -9.39
N LEU A 236 -13.14 27.45 -8.57
CA LEU A 236 -12.46 27.60 -7.29
C LEU A 236 -11.21 26.74 -7.27
N ARG A 237 -10.11 27.27 -6.70
CA ARG A 237 -8.92 26.50 -6.29
C ARG A 237 -8.88 26.39 -4.78
N LEU A 238 -8.59 25.19 -4.31
CA LEU A 238 -8.57 24.81 -2.90
C LEU A 238 -7.16 24.41 -2.49
N HIS A 239 -6.72 24.88 -1.32
CA HIS A 239 -5.48 24.49 -0.71
C HIS A 239 -5.74 23.96 0.72
N PHE A 240 -5.39 22.70 1.00
CA PHE A 240 -5.64 22.03 2.28
C PHE A 240 -4.46 22.10 3.26
N GLY A 241 -3.49 22.98 3.01
CA GLY A 241 -2.31 23.17 3.85
C GLY A 241 -1.27 22.07 3.69
N LYS A 242 -1.62 20.85 4.05
CA LYS A 242 -0.79 19.65 3.90
C LYS A 242 -1.49 18.63 3.00
N GLU A 243 -0.70 17.78 2.39
CA GLU A 243 -1.23 16.61 1.71
C GLU A 243 -1.91 15.66 2.68
N ALA A 244 -3.07 15.15 2.28
CA ALA A 244 -3.86 14.19 3.00
C ALA A 244 -4.54 13.20 2.03
N VAL A 245 -5.10 12.13 2.58
CA VAL A 245 -5.81 11.09 1.82
C VAL A 245 -7.30 11.15 2.16
N GLY A 246 -8.13 11.22 1.14
CA GLY A 246 -9.57 11.31 1.32
C GLY A 246 -10.33 11.51 0.02
N VAL A 247 -11.58 11.93 0.15
CA VAL A 247 -12.47 12.31 -0.97
C VAL A 247 -12.86 13.77 -0.83
N LEU A 248 -12.94 14.49 -1.97
CA LEU A 248 -13.51 15.82 -1.98
C LEU A 248 -15.03 15.71 -1.80
N SER A 249 -15.60 16.59 -1.02
CA SER A 249 -17.03 16.71 -0.79
C SER A 249 -17.47 18.17 -0.88
N PHE A 250 -18.55 18.43 -1.58
CA PHE A 250 -19.20 19.72 -1.65
C PHE A 250 -20.67 19.57 -2.08
N SER A 251 -21.46 20.62 -1.82
CA SER A 251 -22.81 20.75 -2.37
C SER A 251 -22.81 21.71 -3.56
N ALA A 252 -23.61 21.39 -4.57
CA ALA A 252 -23.75 22.20 -5.78
C ALA A 252 -25.21 22.47 -6.10
N VAL A 253 -25.49 23.68 -6.57
CA VAL A 253 -26.79 24.07 -7.13
C VAL A 253 -26.54 24.72 -8.49
N GLY A 254 -27.11 24.14 -9.54
CA GLY A 254 -26.94 24.63 -10.92
C GLY A 254 -28.04 24.09 -11.83
N LYS A 255 -27.92 24.28 -13.14
CA LYS A 255 -28.92 23.82 -14.10
C LYS A 255 -28.78 22.31 -14.31
N ARG A 256 -29.91 21.64 -14.58
CA ARG A 256 -29.90 20.21 -14.92
C ARG A 256 -29.02 19.94 -16.14
N GLY A 257 -28.06 19.07 -15.98
CA GLY A 257 -27.11 18.68 -17.02
C GLY A 257 -25.83 19.51 -17.06
N ASP A 258 -25.72 20.56 -16.22
CA ASP A 258 -24.44 21.27 -16.07
C ASP A 258 -23.37 20.30 -15.57
N GLU A 259 -22.17 20.41 -16.13
CA GLU A 259 -21.02 19.59 -15.79
C GLU A 259 -20.05 20.39 -14.92
N ILE A 260 -19.65 19.80 -13.79
CA ILE A 260 -18.58 20.29 -12.93
C ILE A 260 -17.36 19.42 -13.17
N THR A 261 -16.21 20.01 -13.46
CA THR A 261 -14.91 19.31 -13.55
C THR A 261 -14.17 19.47 -12.24
N ILE A 262 -13.59 18.37 -11.75
CA ILE A 262 -12.88 18.30 -10.49
C ILE A 262 -11.47 17.80 -10.77
N ARG A 263 -10.45 18.55 -10.36
CA ARG A 263 -9.04 18.22 -10.54
C ARG A 263 -8.34 18.14 -9.21
N TYR A 264 -7.41 17.19 -9.07
CA TYR A 264 -6.63 16.98 -7.86
C TYR A 264 -5.15 16.94 -8.15
N ALA A 265 -4.34 17.39 -7.22
CA ALA A 265 -2.91 17.16 -7.29
C ALA A 265 -2.22 17.26 -5.92
N GLU A 266 -1.04 16.65 -5.86
CA GLU A 266 -0.08 16.76 -4.78
C GLU A 266 0.64 18.12 -4.82
N GLU A 267 0.68 18.79 -6.00
CA GLU A 267 1.38 20.06 -6.25
C GLU A 267 0.66 20.95 -7.26
N LEU A 268 1.12 22.18 -7.34
CA LEU A 268 0.78 23.11 -8.43
C LEU A 268 1.85 23.03 -9.53
N ASP A 269 1.48 23.36 -10.75
CA ASP A 269 2.41 23.57 -11.86
C ASP A 269 3.10 24.93 -11.81
N ASP A 270 3.97 25.23 -12.79
CA ASP A 270 4.72 26.48 -12.86
C ASP A 270 3.83 27.73 -13.06
N ASP A 271 2.62 27.56 -13.58
CA ASP A 271 1.62 28.62 -13.75
C ASP A 271 0.73 28.77 -12.50
N GLY A 272 0.96 27.97 -11.48
CA GLY A 272 0.21 27.93 -10.22
C GLY A 272 -1.15 27.24 -10.33
N CYS A 273 -1.41 26.47 -11.39
CA CYS A 273 -2.61 25.64 -11.55
C CYS A 273 -2.42 24.27 -10.88
N VAL A 274 -3.53 23.61 -10.56
CA VAL A 274 -3.47 22.22 -10.05
C VAL A 274 -2.90 21.32 -11.14
N ARG A 275 -1.78 20.64 -10.82
CA ARG A 275 -1.09 19.74 -11.75
C ARG A 275 -1.80 18.40 -11.85
N PHE A 276 -2.99 18.37 -12.41
CA PHE A 276 -3.81 17.17 -12.54
C PHE A 276 -3.29 16.16 -13.57
N ASP A 277 -2.55 16.64 -14.61
CA ASP A 277 -1.69 15.78 -15.44
C ASP A 277 -0.37 15.53 -14.68
N MET A 278 -0.41 14.54 -13.83
CA MET A 278 0.70 14.20 -12.97
C MET A 278 1.81 13.49 -13.74
N ARG A 279 2.93 13.26 -13.06
CA ARG A 279 4.02 12.43 -13.55
C ARG A 279 3.53 11.04 -13.92
N CYS A 280 4.24 10.36 -14.83
CA CYS A 280 3.92 9.03 -15.33
C CYS A 280 2.60 8.88 -16.11
N GLY A 281 2.08 9.95 -16.66
CA GLY A 281 0.83 9.94 -17.41
C GLY A 281 -0.41 9.68 -16.56
N CYS A 282 -0.33 9.92 -15.25
CA CYS A 282 -1.50 9.89 -14.39
C CYS A 282 -2.34 11.14 -14.60
N HIS A 283 -3.64 10.96 -14.85
CA HIS A 283 -4.59 12.03 -15.13
C HIS A 283 -5.64 12.07 -14.03
N CYS A 284 -5.60 13.12 -13.20
CA CYS A 284 -6.45 13.25 -12.00
C CYS A 284 -7.59 14.26 -12.25
N GLU A 285 -8.48 13.93 -13.20
CA GLU A 285 -9.66 14.74 -13.51
C GLU A 285 -10.92 13.88 -13.44
N GLU A 286 -11.91 14.35 -12.71
CA GLU A 286 -13.21 13.71 -12.52
C GLU A 286 -14.34 14.68 -12.82
N LYS A 287 -15.58 14.17 -12.91
CA LYS A 287 -16.73 14.97 -13.32
C LYS A 287 -17.94 14.71 -12.44
N MET A 288 -18.77 15.75 -12.29
CA MET A 288 -20.09 15.66 -11.70
C MET A 288 -21.11 16.32 -12.63
N ILE A 289 -22.22 15.64 -12.91
CA ILE A 289 -23.32 16.16 -13.71
C ILE A 289 -24.49 16.48 -12.78
N LEU A 290 -24.98 17.74 -12.84
CA LEU A 290 -25.99 18.25 -11.92
C LEU A 290 -27.41 17.79 -12.28
N SER A 291 -28.23 17.52 -11.26
CA SER A 291 -29.64 17.15 -11.40
C SER A 291 -30.55 18.35 -11.68
N GLY A 292 -30.09 19.56 -11.33
CA GLY A 292 -30.91 20.80 -11.35
C GLY A 292 -31.54 21.12 -10.00
N GLY A 293 -31.28 20.32 -8.97
CA GLY A 293 -31.64 20.56 -7.58
C GLY A 293 -30.43 20.97 -6.75
N THR A 294 -30.45 20.62 -5.47
CA THR A 294 -29.27 20.65 -4.60
C THR A 294 -28.62 19.28 -4.64
N ASP A 295 -27.44 19.21 -5.23
CA ASP A 295 -26.68 17.97 -5.40
C ASP A 295 -25.49 17.94 -4.45
N GLN A 296 -25.08 16.75 -4.03
CA GLN A 296 -23.87 16.54 -3.26
C GLN A 296 -22.92 15.63 -4.04
N LEU A 297 -21.64 16.02 -4.13
CA LEU A 297 -20.62 15.15 -4.69
C LEU A 297 -20.47 13.92 -3.81
N MET A 298 -20.55 12.74 -4.44
CA MET A 298 -20.42 11.45 -3.80
C MET A 298 -19.31 10.64 -4.48
N GLN A 299 -18.06 10.96 -4.18
CA GLN A 299 -16.95 10.17 -4.66
C GLN A 299 -16.87 8.84 -3.90
N TYR A 300 -16.55 7.78 -4.60
CA TYR A 300 -16.39 6.45 -4.01
C TYR A 300 -14.95 6.20 -3.58
N ASP A 301 -13.99 6.36 -4.51
CA ASP A 301 -12.59 6.06 -4.24
C ASP A 301 -11.82 7.29 -3.75
N TYR A 302 -10.95 7.08 -2.78
CA TYR A 302 -10.12 8.13 -2.19
C TYR A 302 -8.91 8.47 -3.07
N LYS A 303 -8.38 9.67 -2.90
CA LYS A 303 -7.17 10.19 -3.54
C LYS A 303 -6.26 10.82 -2.49
N ALA A 304 -4.97 10.90 -2.81
CA ALA A 304 -4.06 11.77 -2.08
C ALA A 304 -3.96 13.10 -2.81
N PHE A 305 -4.18 14.19 -2.11
CA PHE A 305 -4.02 15.50 -2.70
C PHE A 305 -3.83 16.58 -1.62
N ARG A 306 -3.15 17.63 -2.02
CA ARG A 306 -3.01 18.87 -1.26
C ARG A 306 -3.83 19.98 -1.87
N TYR A 307 -4.02 19.94 -3.20
CA TYR A 307 -4.72 20.94 -3.99
C TYR A 307 -5.86 20.31 -4.77
N ALA A 308 -6.95 21.08 -4.96
CA ALA A 308 -8.01 20.71 -5.87
C ALA A 308 -8.54 21.95 -6.61
N GLU A 309 -9.08 21.74 -7.81
CA GLU A 309 -9.86 22.74 -8.55
C GLU A 309 -11.26 22.20 -8.81
N ILE A 310 -12.25 23.05 -8.62
CA ILE A 310 -13.65 22.80 -8.96
C ILE A 310 -14.02 23.82 -10.04
N ILE A 311 -14.20 23.35 -11.28
CA ILE A 311 -14.52 24.18 -12.44
C ILE A 311 -15.97 23.95 -12.79
N PHE A 312 -16.76 25.02 -12.90
CA PHE A 312 -18.21 24.94 -13.06
C PHE A 312 -18.78 26.08 -13.94
N PRO A 313 -19.92 25.83 -14.59
CA PRO A 313 -20.60 26.85 -15.42
C PRO A 313 -21.07 28.08 -14.63
N GLU A 314 -21.17 29.23 -15.30
CA GLU A 314 -21.70 30.46 -14.71
C GLU A 314 -23.12 30.27 -14.16
N GLY A 315 -23.33 30.74 -12.94
CA GLY A 315 -24.60 30.62 -12.24
C GLY A 315 -24.70 29.36 -11.34
N THR A 316 -23.71 28.50 -11.37
CA THR A 316 -23.58 27.38 -10.39
C THR A 316 -23.09 27.93 -9.04
N VAL A 317 -23.67 27.43 -7.96
CA VAL A 317 -23.26 27.76 -6.58
C VAL A 317 -22.66 26.52 -5.93
N ILE A 318 -21.43 26.66 -5.48
CA ILE A 318 -20.71 25.64 -4.71
C ILE A 318 -20.69 26.04 -3.23
N SER A 319 -20.94 25.09 -2.34
CA SER A 319 -20.96 25.31 -0.89
C SER A 319 -20.49 24.06 -0.14
N ASP A 320 -20.19 24.22 1.15
CA ASP A 320 -19.78 23.13 2.06
C ASP A 320 -18.61 22.30 1.53
N VAL A 321 -17.58 23.00 1.03
CA VAL A 321 -16.41 22.37 0.44
C VAL A 321 -15.48 21.87 1.52
N ARG A 322 -15.17 20.56 1.50
CA ARG A 322 -14.27 19.91 2.46
C ARG A 322 -13.63 18.66 1.85
N MET A 323 -12.54 18.21 2.43
CA MET A 323 -11.99 16.89 2.23
C MET A 323 -12.47 15.98 3.36
N ARG A 324 -13.12 14.87 3.04
CA ARG A 324 -13.37 13.79 3.99
C ARG A 324 -12.14 12.90 4.03
N VAL A 325 -11.30 13.18 5.02
CA VAL A 325 -10.02 12.50 5.24
C VAL A 325 -10.25 11.12 5.83
N ARG A 326 -9.39 10.16 5.44
CA ARG A 326 -9.33 8.82 6.01
C ARG A 326 -7.89 8.40 6.26
N HIS A 327 -7.65 7.66 7.33
CA HIS A 327 -6.39 6.99 7.62
C HIS A 327 -6.58 5.95 8.74
N TYR A 328 -5.62 5.04 8.89
CA TYR A 328 -5.58 4.14 10.05
C TYR A 328 -5.46 4.95 11.34
N PRO A 329 -6.11 4.57 12.44
CA PRO A 329 -6.03 5.29 13.70
C PRO A 329 -4.58 5.60 14.10
N TYR A 330 -4.29 6.88 14.27
CA TYR A 330 -2.95 7.40 14.46
C TYR A 330 -2.87 8.25 15.74
N GLU A 331 -2.18 7.73 16.74
CA GLU A 331 -1.91 8.42 18.00
C GLU A 331 -0.41 8.31 18.28
N GLU A 332 0.30 9.43 18.24
CA GLU A 332 1.74 9.45 18.53
C GLU A 332 1.99 9.17 20.00
N LYS A 333 2.72 8.09 20.28
CA LYS A 333 3.19 7.72 21.63
C LYS A 333 4.69 7.89 21.80
N PHE A 334 5.44 7.78 20.72
CA PHE A 334 6.89 7.95 20.74
C PHE A 334 7.25 9.42 20.57
N ILE A 335 8.08 9.96 21.47
CA ILE A 335 8.53 11.35 21.44
C ILE A 335 9.99 11.39 21.03
N TYR A 336 10.25 11.94 19.85
CA TYR A 336 11.61 12.23 19.40
C TYR A 336 12.19 13.41 20.16
N ARG A 337 13.43 13.26 20.62
CA ARG A 337 14.16 14.30 21.35
C ARG A 337 15.30 14.82 20.49
N THR A 338 15.14 15.99 19.94
CA THR A 338 16.20 16.68 19.17
C THR A 338 16.18 18.16 19.47
N ASN A 339 17.35 18.80 19.38
CA ASN A 339 17.50 20.26 19.40
C ASN A 339 17.92 20.78 18.01
N ASP A 340 17.95 19.92 17.01
CA ASP A 340 18.25 20.27 15.63
C ASP A 340 16.97 20.55 14.84
N GLU A 341 16.73 21.82 14.54
CA GLU A 341 15.51 22.27 13.83
C GLU A 341 15.34 21.61 12.44
N LYS A 342 16.46 21.26 11.78
CA LYS A 342 16.43 20.59 10.48
C LYS A 342 15.96 19.15 10.64
N LEU A 343 16.47 18.43 11.64
CA LEU A 343 16.00 17.08 11.93
C LEU A 343 14.54 17.08 12.36
N GLU A 344 14.11 18.05 13.18
CA GLU A 344 12.71 18.20 13.58
C GLU A 344 11.80 18.35 12.36
N ALA A 345 12.16 19.23 11.41
CA ALA A 345 11.41 19.40 10.16
C ALA A 345 11.35 18.12 9.32
N VAL A 346 12.45 17.36 9.24
CA VAL A 346 12.50 16.06 8.55
C VAL A 346 11.60 15.03 9.24
N LEU A 347 11.62 14.96 10.59
CA LEU A 347 10.77 14.04 11.34
C LEU A 347 9.29 14.36 11.13
N GLU A 348 8.90 15.63 11.17
CA GLU A 348 7.50 16.05 10.93
C GLU A 348 7.04 15.71 9.49
N LEU A 349 7.89 15.91 8.50
CA LEU A 349 7.63 15.47 7.12
C LEU A 349 7.34 13.96 7.07
N CYS A 350 8.19 13.15 7.70
CA CYS A 350 8.07 11.70 7.75
C CYS A 350 6.81 11.24 8.51
N LYS A 351 6.46 11.89 9.63
CA LYS A 351 5.25 11.58 10.41
C LYS A 351 3.98 11.78 9.59
N ASN A 352 3.88 12.90 8.86
CA ASN A 352 2.73 13.17 8.01
C ASN A 352 2.59 12.09 6.91
N THR A 353 3.71 11.64 6.35
CA THR A 353 3.72 10.55 5.36
C THR A 353 3.22 9.24 5.96
N VAL A 354 3.74 8.82 7.12
CA VAL A 354 3.30 7.58 7.79
C VAL A 354 1.81 7.62 8.07
N LYS A 355 1.30 8.75 8.57
CA LYS A 355 -0.13 8.92 8.87
C LYS A 355 -1.00 8.63 7.65
N TYR A 356 -0.70 9.22 6.51
CA TYR A 356 -1.55 9.15 5.32
C TYR A 356 -1.25 7.98 4.38
N SER A 357 -0.06 7.38 4.44
CA SER A 357 0.23 6.14 3.72
C SER A 357 -0.26 4.88 4.45
N THR A 358 -0.72 5.02 5.72
CA THR A 358 -1.32 3.91 6.47
C THR A 358 -2.83 4.05 6.41
N GLN A 359 -3.42 3.25 5.54
CA GLN A 359 -4.88 3.16 5.33
C GLN A 359 -5.40 1.87 6.00
N ASP A 360 -6.35 1.17 5.38
CA ASP A 360 -6.71 -0.22 5.73
C ASP A 360 -5.59 -1.23 5.41
N LYS A 361 -4.48 -0.73 4.89
CA LYS A 361 -3.20 -1.39 4.63
C LYS A 361 -2.10 -0.33 4.48
N PHE A 362 -0.83 -0.72 4.53
CA PHE A 362 0.24 0.17 4.08
C PHE A 362 0.18 0.34 2.56
N GLN A 363 0.49 1.54 2.09
CA GLN A 363 0.49 1.86 0.66
C GLN A 363 1.84 2.45 0.28
N ASP A 364 2.37 2.04 -0.89
CA ASP A 364 3.56 2.65 -1.50
C ASP A 364 3.30 4.12 -1.86
N CYS A 365 2.16 4.38 -2.48
CA CYS A 365 1.65 5.71 -2.73
C CYS A 365 0.12 5.71 -2.75
N PRO A 366 -0.55 6.67 -2.10
CA PRO A 366 -2.01 6.61 -1.92
C PRO A 366 -2.81 7.17 -3.11
N ILE A 367 -2.16 7.52 -4.23
CA ILE A 367 -2.85 8.05 -5.39
C ILE A 367 -2.91 7.08 -6.57
N ARG A 368 -1.79 6.54 -7.05
CA ARG A 368 -1.75 5.78 -8.32
C ARG A 368 -1.70 4.27 -8.16
N GLU A 369 -0.83 3.73 -7.30
CA GLU A 369 -0.63 2.29 -7.16
C GLU A 369 -1.40 1.70 -5.98
N LYS A 370 -1.35 2.37 -4.83
CA LYS A 370 -2.02 1.97 -3.57
C LYS A 370 -1.64 0.55 -3.11
N GLY A 371 -0.45 0.07 -3.50
CA GLY A 371 0.01 -1.30 -3.26
C GLY A 371 0.69 -1.47 -1.90
N THR A 372 0.52 -2.64 -1.28
CA THR A 372 1.27 -3.01 -0.08
C THR A 372 2.58 -3.67 -0.48
N TYR A 373 3.56 -2.86 -0.88
CA TYR A 373 4.89 -3.34 -1.24
C TYR A 373 5.74 -3.65 -0.01
N LEU A 374 6.46 -4.77 -0.05
CA LEU A 374 7.30 -5.20 1.08
C LEU A 374 8.42 -4.20 1.39
N GLY A 375 9.02 -3.59 0.36
CA GLY A 375 10.05 -2.57 0.55
C GLY A 375 9.55 -1.35 1.33
N ASP A 376 8.32 -0.92 1.06
CA ASP A 376 7.66 0.16 1.79
C ASP A 376 7.31 -0.24 3.22
N VAL A 377 6.74 -1.43 3.40
CA VAL A 377 6.41 -1.97 4.72
C VAL A 377 7.67 -2.15 5.58
N MET A 378 8.81 -2.48 4.97
CA MET A 378 10.10 -2.60 5.64
C MET A 378 10.49 -1.32 6.41
N VAL A 379 10.16 -0.16 5.89
CA VAL A 379 10.48 1.15 6.47
C VAL A 379 9.26 1.75 7.18
N CYS A 380 8.14 1.90 6.46
CA CYS A 380 6.92 2.52 6.98
C CYS A 380 6.30 1.72 8.13
N GLY A 381 6.28 0.39 8.02
CA GLY A 381 5.72 -0.47 9.05
C GLY A 381 6.45 -0.36 10.40
N ARG A 382 7.80 -0.30 10.34
CA ARG A 382 8.60 -0.02 11.54
C ARG A 382 8.33 1.37 12.10
N ALA A 383 8.31 2.39 11.24
CA ALA A 383 8.06 3.76 11.65
C ALA A 383 6.68 3.92 12.30
N GLN A 384 5.64 3.33 11.72
CA GLN A 384 4.28 3.36 12.26
C GLN A 384 4.21 2.65 13.63
N ALA A 385 4.81 1.45 13.74
CA ALA A 385 4.83 0.70 14.99
C ALA A 385 5.59 1.45 16.10
N ILE A 386 6.72 2.10 15.77
CA ILE A 386 7.46 2.96 16.72
C ILE A 386 6.58 4.13 17.16
N LEU A 387 6.05 4.90 16.21
CA LEU A 387 5.26 6.10 16.51
C LEU A 387 4.06 5.84 17.40
N THR A 388 3.34 4.76 17.14
CA THR A 388 2.05 4.48 17.78
C THR A 388 2.11 3.44 18.90
N GLY A 389 3.17 2.63 18.94
CA GLY A 389 3.24 1.45 19.81
C GLY A 389 2.24 0.34 19.42
N ASP A 390 1.61 0.46 18.24
CA ASP A 390 0.65 -0.52 17.71
C ASP A 390 1.28 -1.35 16.59
N PHE A 391 1.49 -2.63 16.85
CA PHE A 391 2.06 -3.60 15.90
C PHE A 391 1.01 -4.31 15.05
N SER A 392 -0.28 -4.03 15.24
CA SER A 392 -1.37 -4.76 14.59
C SER A 392 -1.30 -4.64 13.06
N MET A 393 -1.13 -3.43 12.52
CA MET A 393 -1.02 -3.19 11.09
C MET A 393 0.24 -3.82 10.50
N LEU A 394 1.38 -3.74 11.19
CA LEU A 394 2.62 -4.38 10.73
C LEU A 394 2.49 -5.90 10.69
N LYS A 395 1.97 -6.52 11.75
CA LYS A 395 1.71 -7.97 11.79
C LYS A 395 0.70 -8.41 10.74
N HIS A 396 -0.35 -7.60 10.52
CA HIS A 396 -1.33 -7.84 9.46
C HIS A 396 -0.68 -7.86 8.08
N SER A 397 0.19 -6.89 7.80
CA SER A 397 0.91 -6.82 6.52
C SER A 397 1.91 -7.98 6.36
N ILE A 398 2.65 -8.35 7.41
CA ILE A 398 3.54 -9.51 7.38
C ILE A 398 2.75 -10.78 7.06
N ARG A 399 1.59 -11.02 7.69
CA ARG A 399 0.72 -12.15 7.36
C ARG A 399 0.31 -12.16 5.90
N GLY A 400 -0.01 -11.00 5.31
CA GLY A 400 -0.32 -10.91 3.90
C GLY A 400 0.81 -11.39 2.98
N PHE A 401 2.06 -11.12 3.35
CA PHE A 401 3.21 -11.68 2.64
C PHE A 401 3.38 -13.19 2.86
N LEU A 402 3.12 -13.69 4.07
CA LEU A 402 3.15 -15.13 4.34
C LEU A 402 2.06 -15.88 3.54
N GLU A 403 0.86 -15.33 3.49
CA GLU A 403 -0.29 -15.86 2.72
C GLU A 403 0.05 -15.98 1.23
N SER A 404 0.86 -15.07 0.67
CA SER A 404 1.32 -15.14 -0.73
C SER A 404 2.15 -16.38 -1.05
N SER A 405 2.63 -17.10 -0.03
CA SER A 405 3.31 -18.39 -0.19
C SER A 405 2.41 -19.51 -0.76
N ALA A 406 1.09 -19.33 -0.75
CA ALA A 406 0.17 -20.20 -1.47
C ALA A 406 0.27 -20.02 -3.00
N ILE A 407 0.80 -18.89 -3.45
CA ILE A 407 0.91 -18.50 -4.85
C ILE A 407 2.31 -18.79 -5.41
N CYS A 408 3.36 -18.53 -4.62
CA CYS A 408 4.75 -18.70 -5.04
C CYS A 408 5.62 -19.28 -3.92
N ASP A 409 6.76 -19.86 -4.27
CA ASP A 409 7.71 -20.42 -3.29
C ASP A 409 8.50 -19.34 -2.54
N SER A 410 8.69 -18.15 -3.14
CA SER A 410 9.24 -16.96 -2.49
C SER A 410 8.11 -16.14 -1.82
N ILE A 411 8.16 -14.82 -1.90
CA ILE A 411 7.13 -13.92 -1.38
C ILE A 411 6.76 -12.95 -2.49
N MET A 412 5.45 -12.67 -2.67
CA MET A 412 5.01 -11.61 -3.57
C MET A 412 5.50 -10.25 -3.07
N ALA A 413 5.97 -9.42 -3.99
CA ALA A 413 6.43 -8.07 -3.66
C ALA A 413 5.29 -7.16 -3.19
N VAL A 414 4.07 -7.41 -3.69
CA VAL A 414 2.84 -6.72 -3.31
C VAL A 414 1.88 -7.74 -2.70
N SER A 415 1.54 -7.58 -1.43
CA SER A 415 0.63 -8.51 -0.76
C SER A 415 -0.84 -8.15 -0.96
N ARG A 416 -1.69 -9.18 -0.92
CA ARG A 416 -3.16 -9.08 -1.00
C ARG A 416 -3.63 -8.21 -2.16
N SER A 417 -3.10 -8.52 -3.32
CA SER A 417 -3.46 -7.90 -4.59
C SER A 417 -3.52 -8.96 -5.69
N SER A 418 -4.15 -8.66 -6.79
CA SER A 418 -4.14 -9.50 -7.98
C SER A 418 -2.90 -9.28 -8.86
N PHE A 419 -2.04 -8.33 -8.52
CA PHE A 419 -0.78 -8.05 -9.22
C PHE A 419 0.33 -8.98 -8.73
N MET A 420 0.83 -9.83 -9.63
CA MET A 420 1.84 -10.84 -9.31
C MET A 420 3.23 -10.37 -9.70
N GLN A 421 4.02 -9.98 -8.72
CA GLN A 421 5.43 -9.60 -8.90
C GLN A 421 6.28 -10.19 -7.78
N GLN A 422 7.41 -10.78 -8.15
CA GLN A 422 8.41 -11.28 -7.20
C GLN A 422 9.68 -10.45 -7.33
N ILE A 423 10.21 -9.99 -6.18
CA ILE A 423 11.45 -9.23 -6.08
C ILE A 423 12.34 -9.95 -5.06
N ALA A 424 13.47 -10.47 -5.52
CA ALA A 424 14.38 -11.26 -4.67
C ALA A 424 14.90 -10.44 -3.48
N ASP A 425 15.28 -9.19 -3.70
CA ASP A 425 15.76 -8.28 -2.64
C ASP A 425 14.73 -8.17 -1.50
N TYR A 426 13.45 -8.06 -1.83
CA TYR A 426 12.36 -7.96 -0.85
C TYR A 426 12.19 -9.25 -0.05
N SER A 427 12.17 -10.40 -0.75
CA SER A 427 12.08 -11.70 -0.08
C SER A 427 13.22 -11.91 0.90
N LEU A 428 14.45 -11.54 0.50
CA LEU A 428 15.65 -11.77 1.31
C LEU A 428 15.76 -10.86 2.55
N VAL A 429 15.11 -9.69 2.58
CA VAL A 429 15.06 -8.85 3.79
C VAL A 429 13.90 -9.19 4.72
N PHE A 430 12.95 -10.01 4.27
CA PHE A 430 11.74 -10.31 5.02
C PHE A 430 11.98 -10.95 6.40
N PRO A 431 12.89 -11.96 6.57
CA PRO A 431 13.17 -12.52 7.89
C PRO A 431 13.68 -11.50 8.92
N ALA A 432 14.44 -10.50 8.47
CA ALA A 432 14.89 -9.42 9.35
C ALA A 432 13.74 -8.52 9.80
N LEU A 433 12.73 -8.27 8.95
CA LEU A 433 11.52 -7.55 9.34
C LEU A 433 10.72 -8.32 10.40
N VAL A 434 10.56 -9.62 10.23
CA VAL A 434 9.85 -10.48 11.19
C VAL A 434 10.59 -10.53 12.53
N ASN A 435 11.91 -10.71 12.53
CA ASN A 435 12.73 -10.72 13.75
C ASN A 435 12.67 -9.36 14.46
N TRP A 436 12.75 -8.25 13.71
CA TRP A 436 12.59 -6.92 14.28
C TRP A 436 11.21 -6.76 14.96
N THR A 437 10.16 -7.22 14.28
CA THR A 437 8.79 -7.17 14.83
C THR A 437 8.68 -7.97 16.13
N TYR A 438 9.34 -9.15 16.20
CA TYR A 438 9.40 -9.94 17.44
C TYR A 438 10.18 -9.21 18.54
N ARG A 439 11.39 -8.70 18.26
CA ARG A 439 12.22 -8.02 19.25
C ARG A 439 11.51 -6.84 19.91
N GLU A 440 10.79 -6.05 19.09
CA GLU A 440 10.12 -4.82 19.57
C GLU A 440 8.74 -5.10 20.19
N SER A 441 8.03 -6.16 19.76
CA SER A 441 6.70 -6.51 20.29
C SER A 441 6.72 -7.56 21.40
N GLY A 442 7.77 -8.37 21.49
CA GLY A 442 7.87 -9.51 22.41
C GLY A 442 6.97 -10.70 22.06
N ASP A 443 6.33 -10.72 20.89
CA ASP A 443 5.34 -11.72 20.48
C ASP A 443 6.02 -12.96 19.87
N LEU A 444 6.31 -13.94 20.72
CA LEU A 444 6.95 -15.20 20.32
C LEU A 444 6.00 -16.09 19.51
N ASP A 445 4.70 -16.04 19.78
CA ASP A 445 3.72 -16.84 19.05
C ASP A 445 3.64 -16.37 17.60
N PHE A 446 3.70 -15.05 17.37
CA PHE A 446 3.78 -14.48 16.03
C PHE A 446 5.06 -14.90 15.29
N LEU A 447 6.22 -14.91 15.97
CA LEU A 447 7.45 -15.39 15.36
C LEU A 447 7.35 -16.88 14.99
N ALA A 448 6.75 -17.69 15.86
CA ALA A 448 6.52 -19.11 15.61
C ALA A 448 5.55 -19.37 14.45
N GLU A 449 4.54 -18.52 14.28
CA GLU A 449 3.63 -18.51 13.12
C GLU A 449 4.39 -18.23 11.82
N CYS A 450 5.32 -17.28 11.82
CA CYS A 450 6.06 -16.85 10.63
C CYS A 450 7.15 -17.85 10.19
N GLU A 451 7.78 -18.55 11.13
CA GLU A 451 8.99 -19.35 10.86
C GLU A 451 8.83 -20.41 9.76
N PRO A 452 7.75 -21.22 9.67
CA PRO A 452 7.62 -22.22 8.62
C PRO A 452 7.65 -21.62 7.20
N TYR A 453 7.06 -20.46 7.03
CA TYR A 453 7.03 -19.74 5.75
C TYR A 453 8.41 -19.16 5.39
N MET A 454 9.09 -18.57 6.37
CA MET A 454 10.47 -18.08 6.19
C MET A 454 11.43 -19.23 5.85
N THR A 455 11.25 -20.39 6.47
CA THR A 455 12.03 -21.60 6.17
C THR A 455 11.78 -22.08 4.74
N ARG A 456 10.52 -22.10 4.28
CA ARG A 456 10.18 -22.45 2.90
C ARG A 456 10.81 -21.48 1.89
N MET A 457 10.74 -20.17 2.15
CA MET A 457 11.37 -19.15 1.33
C MET A 457 12.90 -19.32 1.31
N TYR A 458 13.52 -19.56 2.46
CA TYR A 458 14.96 -19.87 2.55
C TYR A 458 15.32 -21.10 1.69
N ASP A 459 14.56 -22.19 1.81
CA ASP A 459 14.78 -23.42 1.04
C ASP A 459 14.60 -23.21 -0.46
N TYR A 460 13.70 -22.29 -0.86
CA TYR A 460 13.55 -21.88 -2.26
C TYR A 460 14.81 -21.21 -2.79
N PHE A 461 15.32 -20.15 -2.12
CA PHE A 461 16.53 -19.45 -2.56
C PHE A 461 17.78 -20.33 -2.48
N SER A 462 17.84 -21.30 -1.55
CA SER A 462 18.95 -22.22 -1.45
C SER A 462 19.17 -23.07 -2.71
N ARG A 463 18.15 -23.20 -3.59
CA ARG A 463 18.27 -23.87 -4.90
C ARG A 463 19.19 -23.14 -5.86
N TYR A 464 19.40 -21.84 -5.67
CA TYR A 464 20.30 -20.99 -6.45
C TYR A 464 21.70 -20.90 -5.81
N GLU A 465 21.88 -21.57 -4.66
CA GLU A 465 23.14 -21.53 -3.96
C GLU A 465 24.16 -22.47 -4.61
N ARG A 466 25.36 -21.93 -4.81
CA ARG A 466 26.52 -22.65 -5.30
C ARG A 466 27.18 -23.45 -4.16
N GLU A 467 28.14 -24.33 -4.52
CA GLU A 467 28.93 -25.07 -3.54
C GLU A 467 29.68 -24.18 -2.54
N ASP A 468 30.01 -22.93 -2.93
CA ASP A 468 30.67 -21.97 -2.05
C ASP A 468 29.72 -21.16 -1.15
N GLY A 469 28.42 -21.39 -1.22
CA GLY A 469 27.42 -20.73 -0.38
C GLY A 469 26.92 -19.38 -0.92
N LEU A 470 27.28 -19.00 -2.16
CA LEU A 470 26.81 -17.78 -2.81
C LEU A 470 25.70 -18.08 -3.83
N LEU A 471 24.76 -17.14 -3.97
CA LEU A 471 23.71 -17.23 -4.98
C LEU A 471 24.22 -16.84 -6.37
N GLU A 472 23.75 -17.54 -7.37
CA GLU A 472 23.97 -17.23 -8.78
C GLU A 472 22.68 -17.48 -9.57
N ARG A 473 22.36 -16.62 -10.54
CA ARG A 473 21.22 -16.78 -11.47
C ARG A 473 19.86 -16.87 -10.78
N VAL A 474 19.64 -16.07 -9.76
CA VAL A 474 18.34 -15.95 -9.12
C VAL A 474 17.29 -15.55 -10.15
N HIS A 475 16.16 -16.23 -10.14
CA HIS A 475 15.14 -16.11 -11.18
C HIS A 475 14.28 -14.85 -11.06
N GLU A 476 14.01 -14.40 -9.83
CA GLU A 476 13.22 -13.22 -9.57
C GLU A 476 13.96 -11.93 -9.96
N TRP A 477 13.21 -10.86 -10.07
CA TRP A 477 13.77 -9.55 -10.29
C TRP A 477 14.67 -9.12 -9.12
N ASN A 478 15.89 -8.72 -9.47
CA ASN A 478 16.83 -8.11 -8.52
C ASN A 478 16.78 -6.60 -8.74
N MET A 479 16.20 -5.89 -7.78
CA MET A 479 16.02 -4.44 -7.90
C MET A 479 17.31 -3.68 -7.57
N VAL A 480 18.05 -4.12 -6.54
CA VAL A 480 19.19 -3.43 -5.91
C VAL A 480 18.75 -2.10 -5.31
N ASP A 481 18.23 -1.20 -6.15
CA ASP A 481 17.67 0.10 -5.74
C ASP A 481 16.81 0.70 -6.85
N TRP A 482 16.02 1.70 -6.52
CA TRP A 482 15.12 2.38 -7.45
C TRP A 482 15.19 3.90 -7.29
N PRO A 483 15.15 4.67 -8.39
CA PRO A 483 15.25 4.24 -9.80
C PRO A 483 16.70 3.93 -10.23
N THR A 484 16.87 3.46 -11.47
CA THR A 484 18.16 3.02 -12.01
C THR A 484 19.25 4.10 -11.97
N ASN A 485 18.89 5.38 -12.12
CA ASN A 485 19.83 6.51 -12.06
C ASN A 485 20.31 6.84 -10.63
N LEU A 486 19.76 6.19 -9.60
CA LEU A 486 20.17 6.30 -8.20
C LEU A 486 20.88 5.04 -7.69
N ARG A 487 21.61 4.35 -8.55
CA ARG A 487 22.33 3.10 -8.25
C ARG A 487 23.84 3.24 -8.23
N ASP A 488 24.36 4.48 -8.17
CA ASP A 488 25.81 4.78 -8.19
C ASP A 488 26.58 4.01 -9.27
N GLY A 489 25.95 3.81 -10.44
CA GLY A 489 26.56 3.04 -11.53
C GLY A 489 26.70 1.54 -11.24
N TYR A 490 25.96 0.96 -10.29
CA TYR A 490 26.00 -0.47 -9.98
C TYR A 490 25.94 -1.30 -11.27
N ALA A 491 26.93 -2.13 -11.49
CA ALA A 491 27.19 -2.81 -12.76
C ALA A 491 26.25 -3.97 -13.05
N PHE A 492 24.95 -3.79 -12.74
CA PHE A 492 23.96 -4.85 -12.85
C PHE A 492 22.65 -4.32 -13.44
N PRO A 493 22.16 -4.85 -14.56
CA PRO A 493 20.89 -4.44 -15.13
C PRO A 493 19.71 -4.97 -14.30
N LEU A 494 18.61 -4.18 -14.26
CA LEU A 494 17.33 -4.62 -13.76
C LEU A 494 16.71 -5.63 -14.75
N THR A 495 17.11 -6.89 -14.67
CA THR A 495 16.67 -7.95 -15.56
C THR A 495 16.18 -9.18 -14.80
N LYS A 496 15.31 -9.97 -15.44
CA LYS A 496 14.88 -11.30 -15.02
C LYS A 496 15.33 -12.33 -16.08
N PRO A 497 15.95 -13.42 -15.67
CA PRO A 497 16.67 -13.63 -14.41
C PRO A 497 17.93 -12.76 -14.35
N THR A 498 18.58 -12.74 -13.18
CA THR A 498 19.88 -12.07 -13.03
C THR A 498 20.88 -12.63 -14.07
N GLY A 499 21.63 -11.73 -14.73
CA GLY A 499 22.65 -12.12 -15.71
C GLY A 499 23.73 -13.04 -15.14
N ALA A 500 24.61 -13.52 -16.01
CA ALA A 500 25.72 -14.38 -15.60
C ALA A 500 26.68 -13.68 -14.65
N GLY A 501 27.19 -14.43 -13.68
CA GLY A 501 28.11 -13.94 -12.67
C GLY A 501 27.48 -13.86 -11.28
N ILE A 502 28.32 -13.61 -10.30
CA ILE A 502 27.91 -13.50 -8.90
C ILE A 502 27.85 -12.01 -8.56
N HIS A 503 26.73 -11.59 -7.97
CA HIS A 503 26.45 -10.18 -7.67
C HIS A 503 26.51 -9.90 -6.18
N ASN A 504 27.05 -8.75 -5.82
CA ASN A 504 27.36 -8.35 -4.45
C ASN A 504 26.08 -8.23 -3.59
N VAL A 505 25.18 -7.31 -3.95
CA VAL A 505 24.04 -6.92 -3.09
C VAL A 505 23.13 -8.12 -2.79
N ILE A 506 22.77 -8.92 -3.79
CA ILE A 506 21.93 -10.10 -3.57
C ILE A 506 22.61 -11.12 -2.64
N ASN A 507 23.95 -11.23 -2.70
CA ASN A 507 24.70 -12.13 -1.85
C ASN A 507 24.91 -11.59 -0.44
N ALA A 508 24.99 -10.27 -0.28
CA ALA A 508 24.95 -9.65 1.05
C ALA A 508 23.57 -9.86 1.71
N LEU A 509 22.50 -9.68 0.95
CA LEU A 509 21.12 -9.94 1.40
C LEU A 509 20.92 -11.42 1.75
N TRP A 510 21.47 -12.34 0.95
CA TRP A 510 21.44 -13.77 1.25
C TRP A 510 22.14 -14.10 2.57
N TYR A 511 23.33 -13.51 2.80
CA TYR A 511 24.01 -13.64 4.09
C TYR A 511 23.17 -13.07 5.23
N GLY A 512 22.54 -11.89 5.02
CA GLY A 512 21.61 -11.29 5.99
C GLY A 512 20.42 -12.20 6.29
N THR A 513 19.85 -12.86 5.27
CA THR A 513 18.79 -13.86 5.43
C THR A 513 19.25 -15.03 6.32
N LYS A 514 20.45 -15.55 6.07
CA LYS A 514 21.02 -16.64 6.87
C LYS A 514 21.23 -16.25 8.33
N LEU A 515 21.69 -15.01 8.58
CA LEU A 515 21.81 -14.45 9.94
C LEU A 515 20.43 -14.36 10.61
N ALA A 516 19.45 -13.79 9.92
CA ALA A 516 18.09 -13.64 10.46
C ALA A 516 17.44 -15.01 10.74
N MET A 517 17.60 -16.00 9.87
CA MET A 517 17.12 -17.36 10.10
C MET A 517 17.80 -18.03 11.29
N THR A 518 19.12 -17.80 11.47
CA THR A 518 19.86 -18.28 12.64
C THR A 518 19.28 -17.70 13.93
N GLU A 519 19.01 -16.40 13.96
CA GLU A 519 18.36 -15.72 15.08
C GLU A 519 16.94 -16.25 15.34
N THR A 520 16.11 -16.38 14.29
CA THR A 520 14.75 -16.93 14.40
C THR A 520 14.76 -18.29 15.07
N TYR A 521 15.63 -19.19 14.61
CA TYR A 521 15.74 -20.53 15.17
C TYR A 521 16.21 -20.51 16.64
N ALA A 522 17.16 -19.62 16.96
CA ALA A 522 17.62 -19.45 18.35
C ALA A 522 16.50 -18.95 19.27
N TYR A 523 15.71 -17.94 18.84
CA TYR A 523 14.56 -17.44 19.60
C TYR A 523 13.50 -18.51 19.86
N LEU A 524 13.30 -19.41 18.90
CA LEU A 524 12.33 -20.51 18.99
C LEU A 524 12.90 -21.79 19.66
N GLY A 525 14.16 -21.76 20.14
CA GLY A 525 14.82 -22.93 20.72
C GLY A 525 15.04 -24.05 19.69
N LYS A 526 15.06 -23.73 18.39
CA LYS A 526 15.35 -24.65 17.29
C LYS A 526 16.84 -24.59 16.90
N SER A 527 17.30 -25.57 16.14
CA SER A 527 18.67 -25.63 15.63
C SER A 527 18.69 -26.06 14.17
N ARG A 528 19.36 -25.27 13.35
CA ARG A 528 19.72 -25.57 11.96
C ARG A 528 21.00 -24.81 11.65
N ASP A 529 21.93 -25.44 10.95
CA ASP A 529 23.12 -24.77 10.44
C ASP A 529 22.76 -24.11 9.08
N PHE A 530 22.81 -22.79 9.05
CA PHE A 530 22.57 -21.98 7.84
C PHE A 530 23.89 -21.63 7.12
N GLU A 531 25.02 -22.23 7.50
CA GLU A 531 26.33 -22.06 6.87
C GLU A 531 26.78 -20.60 6.74
N THR A 532 26.48 -19.76 7.74
CA THR A 532 26.75 -18.31 7.71
C THR A 532 28.24 -18.00 7.49
N GLU A 533 29.14 -18.69 8.20
CA GLU A 533 30.60 -18.47 8.09
C GLU A 533 31.15 -18.84 6.71
N LYS A 534 30.62 -19.89 6.09
CA LYS A 534 30.96 -20.29 4.72
C LYS A 534 30.59 -19.19 3.74
N THR A 535 29.37 -18.67 3.83
CA THR A 535 28.85 -17.60 2.95
C THR A 535 29.65 -16.30 3.15
N LYS A 536 29.91 -15.89 4.41
CA LYS A 536 30.73 -14.70 4.73
C LYS A 536 32.13 -14.80 4.12
N THR A 537 32.78 -15.95 4.31
CA THR A 537 34.14 -16.18 3.79
C THR A 537 34.15 -16.12 2.25
N SER A 538 33.19 -16.79 1.62
CA SER A 538 33.09 -16.80 0.15
C SER A 538 32.74 -15.42 -0.42
N TYR A 539 31.90 -14.65 0.26
CA TYR A 539 31.57 -13.28 -0.12
C TYR A 539 32.83 -12.40 -0.11
N VAL A 540 33.61 -12.41 1.00
CA VAL A 540 34.86 -11.63 1.07
C VAL A 540 35.82 -12.07 -0.03
N LYS A 541 35.97 -13.37 -0.26
CA LYS A 541 36.85 -13.88 -1.34
C LYS A 541 36.41 -13.43 -2.73
N ALA A 542 35.08 -13.38 -2.99
CA ALA A 542 34.54 -13.05 -4.29
C ALA A 542 34.59 -11.56 -4.62
N PHE A 543 34.34 -10.68 -3.63
CA PHE A 543 34.08 -9.26 -3.89
C PHE A 543 35.12 -8.30 -3.32
N TYR A 544 35.93 -8.70 -2.31
CA TYR A 544 36.85 -7.79 -1.65
C TYR A 544 37.99 -7.34 -2.58
N ASN A 545 38.13 -6.02 -2.71
CA ASN A 545 39.19 -5.38 -3.46
C ASN A 545 40.26 -4.80 -2.48
N LYS A 546 41.45 -5.40 -2.48
CA LYS A 546 42.54 -5.05 -1.57
C LYS A 546 43.08 -3.66 -1.79
N ASP A 547 43.02 -3.15 -3.03
CA ASP A 547 43.57 -1.85 -3.40
C ASP A 547 42.70 -0.71 -2.89
N THR A 548 41.40 -0.88 -2.90
CA THR A 548 40.41 0.12 -2.45
C THR A 548 39.90 -0.14 -1.04
N ARG A 549 40.05 -1.34 -0.51
CA ARG A 549 39.40 -1.85 0.72
C ARG A 549 37.86 -1.83 0.69
N LEU A 550 37.30 -1.79 -0.50
CA LEU A 550 35.85 -1.85 -0.75
C LEU A 550 35.47 -3.23 -1.30
N PHE A 551 34.18 -3.41 -1.56
CA PHE A 551 33.66 -4.61 -2.22
C PHE A 551 33.17 -4.27 -3.62
N ASN A 552 33.61 -5.02 -4.63
CA ASN A 552 33.16 -4.88 -6.01
C ASN A 552 31.70 -5.29 -6.18
N ASP A 553 30.98 -4.73 -7.17
CA ASP A 553 29.56 -4.99 -7.43
C ASP A 553 29.30 -6.42 -7.94
N SER A 554 30.28 -7.02 -8.60
CA SER A 554 30.23 -8.40 -9.05
C SER A 554 31.63 -8.96 -9.28
N THR A 555 31.73 -10.26 -9.51
CA THR A 555 33.00 -10.91 -9.89
C THR A 555 33.50 -10.53 -11.26
N ASN A 556 32.68 -9.81 -12.05
CA ASN A 556 33.01 -9.43 -13.44
C ASN A 556 33.38 -7.95 -13.60
N THR A 557 33.49 -7.20 -12.50
CA THR A 557 33.83 -5.78 -12.50
C THR A 557 34.74 -5.42 -11.34
N SER A 558 35.49 -4.33 -11.51
CA SER A 558 36.23 -3.67 -10.42
C SER A 558 35.50 -2.43 -9.86
N HIS A 559 34.29 -2.15 -10.36
CA HIS A 559 33.46 -1.07 -9.84
C HIS A 559 32.92 -1.46 -8.46
N SER A 560 32.87 -0.48 -7.55
CA SER A 560 32.34 -0.60 -6.20
C SER A 560 31.31 0.52 -6.00
N ALA A 561 30.04 0.23 -6.24
CA ALA A 561 28.96 1.16 -5.92
C ALA A 561 28.80 1.29 -4.40
N VAL A 562 28.25 2.40 -3.95
CA VAL A 562 27.99 2.62 -2.53
C VAL A 562 27.08 1.54 -1.95
N HIS A 563 26.17 0.96 -2.73
CA HIS A 563 25.28 -0.14 -2.36
C HIS A 563 26.05 -1.36 -1.85
N SER A 564 27.13 -1.73 -2.54
CA SER A 564 28.00 -2.83 -2.12
C SER A 564 28.64 -2.58 -0.75
N SER A 565 28.98 -1.31 -0.44
CA SER A 565 29.49 -0.93 0.87
C SER A 565 28.42 -0.88 1.94
N VAL A 566 27.22 -0.39 1.63
CA VAL A 566 26.07 -0.30 2.54
C VAL A 566 25.70 -1.68 3.07
N PHE A 567 25.45 -2.64 2.19
CA PHE A 567 25.02 -3.96 2.62
C PHE A 567 26.13 -4.79 3.27
N ALA A 568 27.39 -4.61 2.85
CA ALA A 568 28.53 -5.21 3.56
C ALA A 568 28.63 -4.70 5.01
N LEU A 569 28.53 -3.38 5.20
CA LEU A 569 28.58 -2.74 6.52
C LEU A 569 27.36 -3.15 7.38
N LEU A 570 26.17 -3.18 6.81
CA LEU A 570 24.93 -3.54 7.49
C LEU A 570 24.99 -4.93 8.11
N PHE A 571 25.55 -5.89 7.40
CA PHE A 571 25.64 -7.27 7.84
C PHE A 571 27.01 -7.63 8.49
N GLY A 572 27.83 -6.62 8.78
CA GLY A 572 29.10 -6.82 9.46
C GLY A 572 30.17 -7.57 8.65
N ILE A 573 30.07 -7.52 7.30
CA ILE A 573 31.05 -8.17 6.43
C ILE A 573 32.30 -7.28 6.32
N GLY A 574 33.46 -7.82 6.73
CA GLY A 574 34.74 -7.09 6.73
C GLY A 574 34.92 -6.12 7.89
N THR A 575 33.93 -5.96 8.80
CA THR A 575 33.99 -5.01 9.92
C THR A 575 34.91 -5.44 11.06
N ASP A 576 35.37 -6.70 11.06
CA ASP A 576 36.38 -7.22 11.97
C ASP A 576 37.76 -6.55 11.70
N ASP A 577 37.99 -6.03 10.49
CA ASP A 577 39.13 -5.21 10.13
C ASP A 577 38.75 -3.72 10.22
N ALA A 578 39.41 -3.00 11.13
CA ALA A 578 39.12 -1.58 11.37
C ALA A 578 39.38 -0.68 10.14
N GLU A 579 40.37 -1.02 9.28
CA GLU A 579 40.66 -0.26 8.08
C GLU A 579 39.60 -0.48 6.98
N VAL A 580 39.09 -1.71 6.87
CA VAL A 580 37.97 -2.04 5.97
C VAL A 580 36.71 -1.35 6.46
N LYS A 581 36.36 -1.47 7.74
CA LYS A 581 35.20 -0.76 8.33
C LYS A 581 35.25 0.73 8.05
N GLN A 582 36.42 1.37 8.30
CA GLN A 582 36.60 2.80 8.06
C GLN A 582 36.46 3.15 6.57
N ALA A 583 36.96 2.31 5.66
CA ALA A 583 36.84 2.54 4.22
C ALA A 583 35.36 2.47 3.76
N LEU A 584 34.57 1.54 4.29
CA LEU A 584 33.13 1.42 3.99
C LEU A 584 32.35 2.65 4.49
N VAL A 585 32.60 3.10 5.73
CA VAL A 585 31.99 4.31 6.30
C VAL A 585 32.35 5.54 5.47
N GLU A 586 33.62 5.70 5.14
CA GLU A 586 34.10 6.86 4.34
C GLU A 586 33.51 6.83 2.92
N HIS A 587 33.35 5.65 2.33
CA HIS A 587 32.70 5.54 1.02
C HIS A 587 31.26 6.05 1.06
N ILE A 588 30.47 5.67 2.09
CA ILE A 588 29.10 6.18 2.29
C ILE A 588 29.11 7.69 2.53
N ARG A 589 30.04 8.19 3.37
CA ARG A 589 30.21 9.63 3.63
C ARG A 589 30.49 10.43 2.36
N CYS A 590 31.43 9.97 1.54
CA CYS A 590 31.85 10.67 0.31
C CYS A 590 30.76 10.63 -0.77
N LYS A 591 30.06 9.52 -0.91
CA LYS A 591 29.01 9.34 -1.92
C LYS A 591 27.72 10.06 -1.56
N ARG A 592 27.44 10.28 -0.28
CA ARG A 592 26.22 10.87 0.26
C ARG A 592 24.96 10.01 -0.05
N LEU A 593 23.85 10.29 0.62
CA LEU A 593 22.59 9.57 0.36
C LEU A 593 22.05 9.81 -1.04
N THR A 594 22.36 10.93 -1.65
CA THR A 594 21.87 11.30 -2.99
C THR A 594 22.45 10.47 -4.15
N SER A 595 23.46 9.63 -3.87
CA SER A 595 23.98 8.65 -4.85
C SER A 595 23.19 7.34 -4.87
N MET A 596 22.25 7.18 -3.95
CA MET A 596 21.36 6.03 -3.83
C MET A 596 19.92 6.48 -3.76
N GLY A 597 18.98 5.56 -3.98
CA GLY A 597 17.55 5.80 -3.78
C GLY A 597 17.20 5.97 -2.31
N VAL A 598 16.07 6.60 -2.05
CA VAL A 598 15.56 6.83 -0.69
C VAL A 598 15.33 5.51 0.06
N TYR A 599 15.05 4.41 -0.64
CA TYR A 599 14.93 3.07 -0.09
C TYR A 599 16.27 2.56 0.47
N THR A 600 17.35 2.60 -0.33
CA THR A 600 18.69 2.18 0.13
C THR A 600 19.23 3.11 1.20
N ALA A 601 18.85 4.38 1.23
CA ALA A 601 19.25 5.32 2.28
C ALA A 601 18.83 4.83 3.69
N TYR A 602 17.71 4.13 3.83
CA TYR A 602 17.35 3.47 5.08
C TYR A 602 18.42 2.48 5.55
N PHE A 603 18.85 1.59 4.66
CA PHE A 603 19.87 0.58 4.99
C PHE A 603 21.24 1.23 5.27
N ALA A 604 21.58 2.32 4.55
CA ALA A 604 22.81 3.07 4.78
C ALA A 604 22.84 3.69 6.18
N LEU A 605 21.77 4.37 6.57
CA LEU A 605 21.64 4.97 7.90
C LEU A 605 21.60 3.90 9.00
N ALA A 606 20.90 2.79 8.76
CA ALA A 606 20.87 1.67 9.69
C ALA A 606 22.25 1.06 9.90
N ALA A 607 22.99 0.82 8.81
CA ALA A 607 24.36 0.32 8.85
C ALA A 607 25.30 1.26 9.65
N LEU A 608 25.24 2.57 9.39
CA LEU A 608 26.00 3.57 10.11
C LEU A 608 25.67 3.61 11.60
N LYS A 609 24.37 3.59 11.97
CA LYS A 609 23.93 3.55 13.37
C LYS A 609 24.44 2.30 14.09
N LEU A 610 24.38 1.12 13.45
CA LEU A 610 24.85 -0.15 14.01
C LEU A 610 26.36 -0.16 14.29
N VAL A 611 27.15 0.56 13.50
CA VAL A 611 28.62 0.66 13.73
C VAL A 611 29.02 1.87 14.59
N GLY A 612 28.05 2.62 15.11
CA GLY A 612 28.27 3.74 16.04
C GLY A 612 28.49 5.11 15.40
N GLU A 613 28.22 5.29 14.10
CA GLU A 613 28.41 6.53 13.35
C GLU A 613 27.16 7.43 13.40
N TYR A 614 26.68 7.70 14.63
CA TYR A 614 25.43 8.45 14.85
C TYR A 614 25.48 9.90 14.32
N GLU A 615 26.62 10.58 14.53
CA GLU A 615 26.83 11.96 14.03
C GLU A 615 26.78 12.00 12.49
N LEU A 616 27.28 10.96 11.84
CA LEU A 616 27.18 10.86 10.39
C LEU A 616 25.74 10.60 9.93
N CYS A 617 24.95 9.82 10.67
CA CYS A 617 23.54 9.67 10.38
C CYS A 617 22.81 11.02 10.43
N LEU A 618 23.10 11.85 11.45
CA LEU A 618 22.52 13.19 11.56
C LEU A 618 22.97 14.10 10.42
N GLU A 619 24.26 14.16 10.14
CA GLU A 619 24.84 14.94 9.03
C GLU A 619 24.16 14.60 7.69
N LEU A 620 24.03 13.30 7.38
CA LEU A 620 23.45 12.84 6.13
C LEU A 620 21.96 13.08 6.05
N SER A 621 21.22 12.93 7.15
CA SER A 621 19.76 13.13 7.19
C SER A 621 19.38 14.60 7.12
N THR A 622 20.25 15.51 7.56
CA THR A 622 20.06 16.96 7.50
C THR A 622 20.84 17.62 6.35
N ASP A 623 21.29 16.81 5.39
CA ASP A 623 21.93 17.31 4.16
C ASP A 623 20.91 18.01 3.24
N GLY A 624 21.35 19.12 2.65
CA GLY A 624 20.50 19.92 1.75
C GLY A 624 20.02 19.19 0.48
N GLY A 625 20.68 18.11 0.09
CA GLY A 625 20.32 17.31 -1.08
C GLY A 625 19.38 16.13 -0.79
N ALA A 626 19.12 15.82 0.49
CA ALA A 626 18.29 14.71 0.94
C ALA A 626 16.86 15.18 1.30
N TRP A 627 16.36 14.86 2.49
CA TRP A 627 15.01 15.27 2.92
C TRP A 627 14.78 16.78 2.93
N LEU A 628 15.82 17.56 3.22
CA LEU A 628 15.70 19.03 3.17
C LEU A 628 15.50 19.55 1.73
N ASN A 629 15.94 18.81 0.70
CA ASN A 629 15.59 19.15 -0.67
C ASN A 629 14.09 18.96 -0.92
N MET A 630 13.49 17.86 -0.44
CA MET A 630 12.03 17.67 -0.53
C MET A 630 11.29 18.83 0.11
N ILE A 631 11.69 19.23 1.33
CA ILE A 631 11.10 20.37 2.05
C ILE A 631 11.26 21.68 1.26
N SER A 632 12.44 21.93 0.67
CA SER A 632 12.71 23.14 -0.13
C SER A 632 11.86 23.19 -1.42
N GLU A 633 11.49 22.03 -1.94
CA GLU A 633 10.55 21.88 -3.07
C GLU A 633 9.09 21.92 -2.63
N GLY A 634 8.80 22.21 -1.36
CA GLY A 634 7.47 22.39 -0.81
C GLY A 634 6.77 21.11 -0.34
N ALA A 635 7.53 20.04 -0.07
CA ALA A 635 6.98 18.79 0.44
C ALA A 635 6.22 18.96 1.77
N THR A 636 5.10 18.28 1.89
CA THR A 636 4.39 18.06 3.16
C THR A 636 4.32 16.57 3.51
N THR A 637 4.74 15.72 2.59
CA THR A 637 4.96 14.28 2.69
C THR A 637 6.27 13.93 1.98
N THR A 638 6.89 12.80 2.31
CA THR A 638 8.14 12.38 1.66
C THR A 638 7.90 11.94 0.22
N PHE A 639 8.89 12.20 -0.64
CA PHE A 639 8.85 11.82 -2.06
C PHE A 639 9.41 10.41 -2.29
N GLU A 640 9.09 9.84 -3.43
CA GLU A 640 9.63 8.56 -3.90
C GLU A 640 11.12 8.62 -4.30
N ALA A 641 11.65 9.82 -4.52
CA ALA A 641 13.04 10.12 -4.81
C ALA A 641 13.45 11.45 -4.13
N TRP A 642 14.72 11.88 -4.21
CA TRP A 642 15.22 13.06 -3.49
C TRP A 642 14.67 14.39 -4.00
N GLY A 643 14.02 14.43 -5.17
CA GLY A 643 13.41 15.62 -5.75
C GLY A 643 12.29 15.27 -6.73
N LYS A 644 11.38 16.19 -6.95
CA LYS A 644 10.19 16.02 -7.81
C LYS A 644 10.49 15.51 -9.21
N ASN A 645 11.58 16.00 -9.80
CA ASN A 645 11.94 15.72 -11.20
C ASN A 645 13.10 14.71 -11.33
N GLN A 646 13.48 14.03 -10.25
CA GLN A 646 14.60 13.09 -10.28
C GLN A 646 14.29 11.82 -11.06
N LYS A 647 13.03 11.46 -11.12
CA LYS A 647 12.52 10.39 -12.00
C LYS A 647 11.23 10.85 -12.67
N TRP A 648 10.88 10.23 -13.79
CA TRP A 648 9.72 10.61 -14.60
C TRP A 648 8.37 10.41 -13.90
N ASN A 649 8.33 9.52 -12.90
CA ASN A 649 7.11 9.10 -12.21
C ASN A 649 7.18 9.27 -10.68
N THR A 650 7.88 10.27 -10.17
CA THR A 650 7.99 10.53 -8.73
C THR A 650 6.62 10.75 -8.10
N SER A 651 6.23 9.94 -7.13
CA SER A 651 5.15 10.23 -6.19
C SER A 651 5.63 11.21 -5.13
N LEU A 652 4.75 12.14 -4.72
CA LEU A 652 5.07 13.12 -3.67
C LEU A 652 4.57 12.69 -2.28
N CYS A 653 3.93 11.53 -2.18
CA CYS A 653 3.59 10.86 -0.91
C CYS A 653 4.03 9.40 -0.98
N HIS A 654 5.23 9.09 -0.44
CA HIS A 654 5.83 7.76 -0.56
C HIS A 654 6.56 7.34 0.73
N PRO A 655 6.09 6.30 1.44
CA PRO A 655 6.53 6.02 2.80
C PRO A 655 7.88 5.29 2.92
N TRP A 656 8.46 4.76 1.86
CA TRP A 656 9.79 4.16 1.96
C TRP A 656 10.91 5.18 2.28
N ALA A 657 10.59 6.48 2.19
CA ALA A 657 11.50 7.56 2.53
C ALA A 657 11.39 8.03 4.00
N VAL A 658 10.69 7.31 4.88
CA VAL A 658 10.52 7.71 6.29
C VAL A 658 11.60 7.14 7.22
N ALA A 659 12.73 6.74 6.67
CA ALA A 659 13.87 6.19 7.42
C ALA A 659 14.26 7.00 8.69
N PRO A 660 14.27 8.35 8.70
CA PRO A 660 14.63 9.11 9.90
C PRO A 660 13.82 8.73 11.14
N LEU A 661 12.55 8.36 11.00
CA LEU A 661 11.73 7.92 12.14
C LEU A 661 12.24 6.64 12.80
N VAL A 662 12.82 5.73 12.04
CA VAL A 662 13.40 4.49 12.58
C VAL A 662 14.82 4.73 13.13
N ILE A 663 15.60 5.54 12.42
CA ILE A 663 17.01 5.77 12.76
C ILE A 663 17.17 6.60 14.04
N PHE A 664 16.35 7.64 14.21
CA PHE A 664 16.44 8.54 15.35
C PHE A 664 15.50 8.15 16.52
N ALA A 665 14.90 6.96 16.46
CA ALA A 665 14.19 6.40 17.61
C ALA A 665 15.21 5.86 18.63
N ASP A 666 15.19 6.47 19.84
CA ASP A 666 16.05 6.05 20.93
C ASP A 666 15.59 4.71 21.51
N GLY A 667 16.55 3.81 21.76
CA GLY A 667 16.28 2.50 22.35
C GLY A 667 15.69 1.47 21.39
N VAL A 668 15.47 1.82 20.10
CA VAL A 668 14.94 0.93 19.07
C VAL A 668 16.05 0.49 18.12
N SER A 669 16.07 -0.80 17.78
CA SER A 669 17.00 -1.32 16.76
C SER A 669 16.68 -0.71 15.40
N PRO A 670 17.68 -0.21 14.65
CA PRO A 670 17.45 0.35 13.32
C PRO A 670 17.16 -0.73 12.26
N TYR A 671 17.48 -2.01 12.54
CA TYR A 671 17.35 -3.12 11.58
C TYR A 671 17.01 -4.45 12.23
#